data_e27b0a923094c78af0bc9a72f6b55723
#
_entry.id   e27b0a923094c78af0bc9a72f6b55723
#
_cell.length_a   1.000
_cell.length_b   1.000
_cell.length_c   1.000
_cell.angle_alpha   90.00
_cell.angle_beta   90.00
_cell.angle_gamma   90.00
#
_symmetry.space_group_name_H-M   'P 1'
#
loop_
_entity.id
_entity.type
_entity.pdbx_description
1 polymer ?
#
loop_
_entity_poly.entity_id
_entity_poly.type
_entity_poly.pdbx_seq_one_letter_code
_entity_poly.pdbx_strand_id
1 'polypeptide(L)'
;MPGSTSAGASRTPPLAWGALATIAVCLLYVVTLAPTTALWDASEYIAAARVLGLPHPPGNPLFVLIAHAFGTLPLPLSYAARINLLAALSSATAGGVWFILIDDILLKAGVATVRRRLCASGGVLLGASAFTVWNQSVVNEKVYTISLALFGLITLLMLQWLRSESSPRNDMRLVAIALLLGAGYCVHPAGLLPGPAVVIAVAYRDWRRFLQPRLIALVAGAFVLGLTPFAFEPIRAAQQPALNEGAPTGCEHGLAWSCTFSEKTYQRLADNVNRTQYAKPSVMDRQIGFGPQLGMWWLYFKWQWLRDSHGRHPFGQLVLALVVLGVGLYGGYAHWRWDRASWAYWAPFMFTVTVLLVYYMNFKYGFSQAPELGSAVPREVRDRDYFFLWSFSAWGVWVAVGIASLWRRFTAGAGLLALAVIPLAGNWSAASRRDDTVARDWGADILDSVEPYAVIVTMGDNDTFPLWYAQMVEGVRPDVTVIIEGYLDMDWPVHQLLEAPIHSYDSERGPAIYRGRTWVRPTRPALNMSLAESDSVPDYTEIREPQIFRSAAVEGRVQPGYLERKDIFVLRLITDAMPQRPIYFTAGSSYPAQFGLQRYMRTEGLVQHLMPTPVGDSSGESLDVDRSEALWRQYHGPAAIVRRGEWIDRASLVVPADYALLGIRLSDALDRDGKHGRANVVRDETIAVIRAAGMEELFGLPRK
;
A
#
# COMPACT_ATOMS: atom_id res chain seq x y z
N MET A 1 2.81 -27.69 -59.28
CA MET A 1 2.49 -28.71 -58.28
C MET A 1 2.68 -28.14 -56.90
N PRO A 2 1.76 -28.27 -55.98
CA PRO A 2 1.71 -27.56 -54.72
C PRO A 2 2.53 -28.27 -53.65
N GLY A 3 3.38 -27.48 -52.99
CA GLY A 3 4.08 -27.90 -51.79
C GLY A 3 3.12 -28.08 -50.63
N SER A 4 3.21 -29.20 -49.97
CA SER A 4 2.45 -29.68 -48.84
C SER A 4 2.32 -28.63 -47.73
N THR A 5 1.10 -28.29 -47.41
CA THR A 5 0.72 -27.66 -46.14
C THR A 5 1.05 -28.62 -45.00
N SER A 6 2.14 -28.38 -44.29
CA SER A 6 2.38 -29.04 -43.01
C SER A 6 1.26 -28.67 -42.05
N ALA A 7 0.40 -29.61 -41.76
CA ALA A 7 -0.62 -29.55 -40.70
C ALA A 7 0.03 -28.96 -39.45
N GLY A 8 -0.58 -27.90 -38.90
CA GLY A 8 -0.12 -27.24 -37.71
C GLY A 8 -0.15 -28.19 -36.50
N ALA A 9 0.99 -28.79 -36.22
CA ALA A 9 1.17 -29.45 -34.92
C ALA A 9 0.87 -28.42 -33.83
N SER A 10 -0.09 -28.68 -32.96
CA SER A 10 -0.38 -27.89 -31.77
C SER A 10 0.86 -27.92 -30.87
N ARG A 11 1.74 -26.91 -31.04
CA ARG A 11 2.92 -26.83 -30.19
C ARG A 11 2.50 -26.36 -28.81
N THR A 12 2.81 -27.17 -27.80
CA THR A 12 2.67 -26.81 -26.40
C THR A 12 3.44 -25.51 -26.13
N PRO A 13 2.85 -24.57 -25.35
CA PRO A 13 3.55 -23.36 -24.90
C PRO A 13 4.91 -23.72 -24.27
N PRO A 14 5.93 -22.85 -24.35
CA PRO A 14 7.24 -23.13 -23.78
C PRO A 14 7.23 -22.97 -22.24
N LEU A 15 6.43 -23.78 -21.56
CA LEU A 15 6.19 -23.69 -20.11
C LEU A 15 7.48 -23.77 -19.30
N ALA A 16 8.42 -24.63 -19.69
CA ALA A 16 9.72 -24.74 -19.01
C ALA A 16 10.51 -23.42 -19.04
N TRP A 17 10.49 -22.70 -20.13
CA TRP A 17 11.16 -21.38 -20.25
C TRP A 17 10.39 -20.30 -19.49
N GLY A 18 9.06 -20.34 -19.49
CA GLY A 18 8.25 -19.49 -18.63
C GLY A 18 8.55 -19.73 -17.15
N ALA A 19 8.66 -21.00 -16.73
CA ALA A 19 9.04 -21.34 -15.36
C ALA A 19 10.46 -20.85 -15.01
N LEU A 20 11.43 -20.98 -15.90
CA LEU A 20 12.78 -20.43 -15.71
C LEU A 20 12.76 -18.90 -15.56
N ALA A 21 11.96 -18.21 -16.36
CA ALA A 21 11.78 -16.76 -16.23
C ALA A 21 11.14 -16.39 -14.88
N THR A 22 10.11 -17.14 -14.45
CA THR A 22 9.50 -16.98 -13.11
C THR A 22 10.56 -17.15 -12.02
N ILE A 23 11.37 -18.20 -12.07
CA ILE A 23 12.43 -18.46 -11.07
C ILE A 23 13.45 -17.31 -11.06
N ALA A 24 13.90 -16.84 -12.22
CA ALA A 24 14.88 -15.76 -12.30
C ALA A 24 14.36 -14.44 -11.70
N VAL A 25 13.11 -14.07 -12.02
CA VAL A 25 12.46 -12.88 -11.44
C VAL A 25 12.22 -13.08 -9.93
N CYS A 26 11.79 -14.26 -9.50
CA CYS A 26 11.61 -14.58 -8.08
C CYS A 26 12.93 -14.44 -7.32
N LEU A 27 14.04 -14.93 -7.85
CA LEU A 27 15.37 -14.78 -7.23
C LEU A 27 15.77 -13.31 -7.07
N LEU A 28 15.53 -12.47 -8.10
CA LEU A 28 15.75 -11.02 -8.00
C LEU A 28 14.97 -10.42 -6.82
N TYR A 29 13.68 -10.74 -6.71
CA TYR A 29 12.83 -10.20 -5.67
C TYR A 29 13.18 -10.75 -4.28
N VAL A 30 13.52 -12.02 -4.15
CA VAL A 30 13.92 -12.63 -2.87
C VAL A 30 15.21 -12.03 -2.32
N VAL A 31 16.19 -11.76 -3.19
CA VAL A 31 17.48 -11.13 -2.76
C VAL A 31 17.28 -9.71 -2.23
N THR A 32 16.23 -9.02 -2.70
CA THR A 32 15.90 -7.63 -2.34
C THR A 32 14.65 -7.50 -1.47
N LEU A 33 14.15 -8.61 -0.92
CA LEU A 33 12.91 -8.70 -0.16
C LEU A 33 12.98 -7.92 1.16
N ALA A 34 11.89 -7.23 1.51
CA ALA A 34 11.74 -6.60 2.81
C ALA A 34 11.67 -7.66 3.94
N PRO A 35 12.46 -7.54 5.01
CA PRO A 35 12.48 -8.51 6.11
C PRO A 35 11.26 -8.40 7.03
N THR A 36 10.55 -7.26 6.99
CA THR A 36 9.43 -6.92 7.84
C THR A 36 8.40 -6.08 7.08
N THR A 37 7.55 -5.35 7.79
CA THR A 37 6.55 -4.45 7.21
C THR A 37 7.16 -3.18 6.62
N ALA A 38 6.33 -2.35 5.97
CA ALA A 38 6.67 -1.02 5.48
C ALA A 38 5.60 0.00 5.89
N LEU A 39 5.85 1.27 5.62
CA LEU A 39 4.90 2.36 5.81
C LEU A 39 3.68 2.19 4.89
N TRP A 40 2.68 3.02 5.08
CA TRP A 40 1.39 2.99 4.41
C TRP A 40 0.63 1.69 4.68
N ASP A 41 -0.12 1.18 3.73
CA ASP A 41 -1.05 0.07 3.91
C ASP A 41 -0.35 -1.29 4.16
N ALA A 42 0.98 -1.40 4.01
CA ALA A 42 1.70 -2.67 4.23
C ALA A 42 1.47 -3.23 5.63
N SER A 43 1.59 -2.38 6.64
CA SER A 43 1.43 -2.76 8.04
C SER A 43 0.01 -3.24 8.34
N GLU A 44 -0.98 -2.55 7.82
CA GLU A 44 -2.40 -2.89 7.96
C GLU A 44 -2.73 -4.23 7.29
N TYR A 45 -2.34 -4.42 6.01
CA TYR A 45 -2.62 -5.67 5.30
C TYR A 45 -1.96 -6.89 5.93
N ILE A 46 -0.74 -6.74 6.43
CA ILE A 46 -0.03 -7.83 7.13
C ILE A 46 -0.71 -8.13 8.47
N ALA A 47 -1.12 -7.09 9.21
CA ALA A 47 -1.88 -7.26 10.46
C ALA A 47 -3.25 -7.92 10.19
N ALA A 48 -4.00 -7.44 9.20
CA ALA A 48 -5.29 -8.04 8.80
C ALA A 48 -5.13 -9.52 8.43
N ALA A 49 -4.11 -9.86 7.64
CA ALA A 49 -3.82 -11.25 7.31
C ALA A 49 -3.50 -12.08 8.57
N ARG A 50 -2.76 -11.53 9.55
CA ARG A 50 -2.38 -12.23 10.78
C ARG A 50 -3.56 -12.61 11.63
N VAL A 51 -4.50 -11.66 11.83
CA VAL A 51 -5.65 -11.84 12.73
C VAL A 51 -6.92 -12.26 12.00
N LEU A 52 -6.87 -12.54 10.68
CA LEU A 52 -8.05 -12.72 9.83
C LEU A 52 -9.01 -11.54 10.00
N GLY A 53 -8.47 -10.33 10.05
CA GLY A 53 -9.22 -9.10 10.20
C GLY A 53 -9.74 -8.58 8.86
N LEU A 54 -10.44 -7.45 8.94
CA LEU A 54 -10.93 -6.72 7.78
C LEU A 54 -10.12 -5.43 7.64
N PRO A 55 -9.26 -5.30 6.62
CA PRO A 55 -8.57 -4.05 6.33
C PRO A 55 -9.55 -3.05 5.71
N HIS A 56 -9.09 -1.81 5.50
CA HIS A 56 -9.90 -0.73 4.94
C HIS A 56 -10.73 -1.16 3.69
N PRO A 57 -11.93 -0.57 3.51
CA PRO A 57 -12.80 -0.89 2.37
C PRO A 57 -12.09 -0.85 1.00
N PRO A 58 -12.32 -1.87 0.16
CA PRO A 58 -13.39 -2.85 0.22
C PRO A 58 -13.05 -4.17 0.95
N GLY A 59 -12.19 -4.19 1.94
CA GLY A 59 -11.88 -5.36 2.78
C GLY A 59 -10.96 -6.41 2.15
N ASN A 60 -10.87 -6.47 0.83
CA ASN A 60 -10.00 -7.37 0.05
C ASN A 60 -10.00 -8.84 0.53
N PRO A 61 -11.18 -9.48 0.68
CA PRO A 61 -11.33 -10.73 1.44
C PRO A 61 -10.50 -11.89 0.89
N LEU A 62 -10.39 -12.03 -0.43
CA LEU A 62 -9.58 -13.11 -1.01
C LEU A 62 -8.09 -12.90 -0.75
N PHE A 63 -7.61 -11.64 -0.73
CA PHE A 63 -6.24 -11.36 -0.31
C PHE A 63 -5.99 -11.80 1.13
N VAL A 64 -6.86 -11.39 2.07
CA VAL A 64 -6.70 -11.72 3.50
C VAL A 64 -6.64 -13.23 3.70
N LEU A 65 -7.52 -13.99 3.05
CA LEU A 65 -7.56 -15.46 3.13
C LEU A 65 -6.28 -16.11 2.58
N ILE A 66 -5.83 -15.70 1.38
CA ILE A 66 -4.60 -16.23 0.76
C ILE A 66 -3.37 -15.86 1.59
N ALA A 67 -3.28 -14.60 2.02
CA ALA A 67 -2.15 -14.08 2.80
C ALA A 67 -2.07 -14.75 4.18
N HIS A 68 -3.21 -14.96 4.86
CA HIS A 68 -3.26 -15.72 6.11
C HIS A 68 -2.74 -17.14 5.92
N ALA A 69 -3.30 -17.88 4.94
CA ALA A 69 -2.87 -19.24 4.65
C ALA A 69 -1.38 -19.33 4.31
N PHE A 70 -0.86 -18.40 3.50
CA PHE A 70 0.55 -18.36 3.13
C PHE A 70 1.44 -17.95 4.31
N GLY A 71 1.02 -16.97 5.11
CA GLY A 71 1.72 -16.48 6.28
C GLY A 71 1.87 -17.53 7.40
N THR A 72 0.98 -18.53 7.45
CA THR A 72 1.06 -19.65 8.43
C THR A 72 1.96 -20.81 7.99
N LEU A 73 2.48 -20.80 6.75
CA LEU A 73 3.41 -21.83 6.29
C LEU A 73 4.69 -21.86 7.17
N PRO A 74 5.23 -23.05 7.47
CA PRO A 74 6.41 -23.22 8.33
C PRO A 74 7.72 -22.87 7.59
N LEU A 75 7.81 -21.64 7.05
CA LEU A 75 9.02 -21.13 6.42
C LEU A 75 9.90 -20.43 7.46
N PRO A 76 11.24 -20.50 7.37
CA PRO A 76 12.19 -19.85 8.29
C PRO A 76 12.29 -18.33 8.02
N LEU A 77 11.14 -17.65 8.00
CA LEU A 77 10.99 -16.22 7.75
C LEU A 77 10.01 -15.63 8.76
N SER A 78 10.12 -14.34 9.04
CA SER A 78 9.11 -13.60 9.80
C SER A 78 7.74 -13.69 9.12
N TYR A 79 6.65 -13.47 9.87
CA TYR A 79 5.31 -13.47 9.28
C TYR A 79 5.20 -12.45 8.14
N ALA A 80 5.70 -11.23 8.35
CA ALA A 80 5.70 -10.18 7.33
C ALA A 80 6.53 -10.57 6.09
N ALA A 81 7.73 -11.14 6.28
CA ALA A 81 8.57 -11.58 5.16
C ALA A 81 7.90 -12.69 4.32
N ARG A 82 7.08 -13.55 4.94
CA ARG A 82 6.27 -14.54 4.19
C ARG A 82 5.23 -13.84 3.31
N ILE A 83 4.53 -12.83 3.83
CA ILE A 83 3.55 -12.07 3.03
C ILE A 83 4.26 -11.31 1.90
N ASN A 84 5.44 -10.73 2.15
CA ASN A 84 6.27 -10.10 1.13
C ASN A 84 6.72 -11.13 0.06
N LEU A 85 7.06 -12.35 0.46
CA LEU A 85 7.39 -13.44 -0.46
C LEU A 85 6.18 -13.83 -1.34
N LEU A 86 4.96 -13.80 -0.81
CA LEU A 86 3.74 -14.00 -1.60
C LEU A 86 3.62 -12.94 -2.71
N ALA A 87 3.92 -11.67 -2.40
CA ALA A 87 3.94 -10.60 -3.40
C ALA A 87 5.01 -10.85 -4.48
N ALA A 88 6.21 -11.26 -4.08
CA ALA A 88 7.32 -11.61 -4.98
C ALA A 88 6.96 -12.76 -5.94
N LEU A 89 6.42 -13.85 -5.40
CA LEU A 89 5.99 -15.02 -6.18
C LEU A 89 4.88 -14.65 -7.17
N SER A 90 3.93 -13.84 -6.74
CA SER A 90 2.82 -13.38 -7.58
C SER A 90 3.31 -12.60 -8.79
N SER A 91 4.16 -11.59 -8.58
CA SER A 91 4.74 -10.80 -9.67
C SER A 91 5.66 -11.62 -10.57
N ALA A 92 6.45 -12.52 -10.00
CA ALA A 92 7.33 -13.42 -10.77
C ALA A 92 6.53 -14.36 -11.69
N THR A 93 5.37 -14.86 -11.23
CA THR A 93 4.46 -15.68 -12.03
C THR A 93 3.98 -14.92 -13.27
N ALA A 94 3.60 -13.67 -13.12
CA ALA A 94 3.23 -12.82 -14.26
C ALA A 94 4.40 -12.66 -15.25
N GLY A 95 5.63 -12.45 -14.75
CA GLY A 95 6.84 -12.39 -15.58
C GLY A 95 7.03 -13.64 -16.44
N GLY A 96 6.82 -14.83 -15.88
CA GLY A 96 6.85 -16.09 -16.64
C GLY A 96 5.80 -16.17 -17.74
N VAL A 97 4.59 -15.66 -17.50
CA VAL A 97 3.53 -15.60 -18.51
C VAL A 97 3.87 -14.57 -19.61
N TRP A 98 4.44 -13.42 -19.25
CA TRP A 98 4.92 -12.45 -20.24
C TRP A 98 5.97 -13.07 -21.15
N PHE A 99 6.87 -13.89 -20.61
CA PHE A 99 7.83 -14.64 -21.41
C PHE A 99 7.12 -15.51 -22.45
N ILE A 100 6.13 -16.28 -22.04
CA ILE A 100 5.36 -17.18 -22.92
C ILE A 100 4.65 -16.37 -24.01
N LEU A 101 4.02 -15.27 -23.66
CA LEU A 101 3.32 -14.38 -24.61
C LEU A 101 4.29 -13.80 -25.63
N ILE A 102 5.44 -13.26 -25.21
CA ILE A 102 6.45 -12.71 -26.10
C ILE A 102 6.97 -13.79 -27.05
N ASP A 103 7.31 -14.96 -26.51
CA ASP A 103 7.82 -16.08 -27.31
C ASP A 103 6.80 -16.53 -28.36
N ASP A 104 5.51 -16.58 -28.04
CA ASP A 104 4.44 -16.94 -28.96
C ASP A 104 4.27 -15.91 -30.09
N ILE A 105 4.24 -14.61 -29.76
CA ILE A 105 4.17 -13.52 -30.75
C ILE A 105 5.35 -13.58 -31.70
N LEU A 106 6.57 -13.73 -31.18
CA LEU A 106 7.79 -13.78 -31.98
C LEU A 106 7.93 -15.07 -32.82
N LEU A 107 7.36 -16.17 -32.32
CA LEU A 107 7.26 -17.42 -33.09
C LEU A 107 6.36 -17.23 -34.32
N LYS A 108 5.20 -16.61 -34.15
CA LYS A 108 4.29 -16.26 -35.25
C LYS A 108 4.95 -15.35 -36.28
N ALA A 109 5.82 -14.45 -35.84
CA ALA A 109 6.60 -13.58 -36.69
C ALA A 109 7.75 -14.30 -37.42
N GLY A 110 8.00 -15.61 -37.18
CA GLY A 110 9.09 -16.36 -37.75
C GLY A 110 10.48 -15.96 -37.23
N VAL A 111 10.56 -15.43 -35.98
CA VAL A 111 11.85 -15.07 -35.36
C VAL A 111 12.59 -16.34 -34.94
N ALA A 112 13.88 -16.44 -35.22
CA ALA A 112 14.74 -17.57 -34.85
C ALA A 112 14.77 -17.78 -33.34
N THR A 113 14.81 -19.06 -32.88
CA THR A 113 14.64 -19.46 -31.49
C THR A 113 15.55 -18.72 -30.53
N VAL A 114 16.85 -18.62 -30.77
CA VAL A 114 17.79 -17.93 -29.87
C VAL A 114 17.40 -16.45 -29.72
N ARG A 115 17.17 -15.77 -30.83
CA ARG A 115 16.77 -14.34 -30.86
C ARG A 115 15.45 -14.14 -30.11
N ARG A 116 14.48 -15.02 -30.33
CA ARG A 116 13.18 -15.01 -29.67
C ARG A 116 13.33 -15.13 -28.16
N ARG A 117 14.14 -16.09 -27.67
CA ARG A 117 14.39 -16.29 -26.25
C ARG A 117 15.11 -15.11 -25.60
N LEU A 118 16.12 -14.56 -26.25
CA LEU A 118 16.83 -13.37 -25.76
C LEU A 118 15.91 -12.15 -25.63
N CYS A 119 15.08 -11.89 -26.65
CA CYS A 119 14.13 -10.78 -26.60
C CYS A 119 13.06 -11.00 -25.52
N ALA A 120 12.55 -12.23 -25.36
CA ALA A 120 11.59 -12.55 -24.31
C ALA A 120 12.21 -12.35 -22.90
N SER A 121 13.43 -12.86 -22.68
CA SER A 121 14.15 -12.63 -21.41
C SER A 121 14.39 -11.14 -21.14
N GLY A 122 14.81 -10.39 -22.16
CA GLY A 122 15.03 -8.94 -22.05
C GLY A 122 13.75 -8.17 -21.70
N GLY A 123 12.62 -8.49 -22.34
CA GLY A 123 11.35 -7.85 -22.04
C GLY A 123 10.83 -8.15 -20.64
N VAL A 124 10.97 -9.41 -20.19
CA VAL A 124 10.61 -9.79 -18.82
C VAL A 124 11.51 -9.09 -17.79
N LEU A 125 12.83 -9.06 -18.03
CA LEU A 125 13.76 -8.39 -17.14
C LEU A 125 13.46 -6.89 -17.04
N LEU A 126 13.20 -6.23 -18.18
CA LEU A 126 12.81 -4.81 -18.21
C LEU A 126 11.57 -4.54 -17.38
N GLY A 127 10.49 -5.32 -17.57
CA GLY A 127 9.25 -5.17 -16.84
C GLY A 127 9.38 -5.49 -15.34
N ALA A 128 10.17 -6.53 -15.00
CA ALA A 128 10.40 -6.93 -13.61
C ALA A 128 11.32 -5.96 -12.84
N SER A 129 12.27 -5.31 -13.52
CA SER A 129 13.19 -4.33 -12.91
C SER A 129 12.69 -2.88 -13.03
N ALA A 130 11.51 -2.65 -13.62
CA ALA A 130 10.83 -1.36 -13.54
C ALA A 130 10.60 -0.97 -12.08
N PHE A 131 10.94 0.28 -11.69
CA PHE A 131 11.02 0.70 -10.30
C PHE A 131 9.79 0.33 -9.47
N THR A 132 8.60 0.76 -9.89
CA THR A 132 7.35 0.51 -9.15
C THR A 132 7.03 -0.98 -9.09
N VAL A 133 7.26 -1.73 -10.19
CA VAL A 133 7.00 -3.18 -10.22
C VAL A 133 7.91 -3.89 -9.23
N TRP A 134 9.19 -3.57 -9.22
CA TRP A 134 10.16 -4.18 -8.31
C TRP A 134 9.85 -3.80 -6.86
N ASN A 135 9.68 -2.51 -6.56
CA ASN A 135 9.41 -2.00 -5.23
C ASN A 135 8.17 -2.64 -4.61
N GLN A 136 7.06 -2.75 -5.37
CA GLN A 136 5.81 -3.36 -4.93
C GLN A 136 5.87 -4.89 -4.86
N SER A 137 6.84 -5.52 -5.52
CA SER A 137 7.02 -6.98 -5.51
C SER A 137 7.89 -7.48 -4.36
N VAL A 138 8.67 -6.62 -3.72
CA VAL A 138 9.54 -6.97 -2.59
C VAL A 138 8.97 -6.58 -1.22
N VAL A 139 7.82 -5.91 -1.23
CA VAL A 139 7.04 -5.59 -0.04
C VAL A 139 5.55 -5.65 -0.38
N ASN A 140 4.74 -6.19 0.52
CA ASN A 140 3.29 -6.20 0.31
C ASN A 140 2.68 -4.88 0.78
N GLU A 141 3.00 -3.78 0.10
CA GLU A 141 2.38 -2.49 0.39
C GLU A 141 0.93 -2.43 -0.10
N LYS A 142 0.67 -3.10 -1.24
CA LYS A 142 -0.66 -3.20 -1.84
C LYS A 142 -0.92 -4.63 -2.33
N VAL A 143 -2.18 -5.00 -2.43
CA VAL A 143 -2.63 -6.33 -2.89
C VAL A 143 -2.46 -6.54 -4.41
N TYR A 144 -1.88 -5.58 -5.13
CA TYR A 144 -1.84 -5.51 -6.60
C TYR A 144 -0.97 -6.57 -7.25
N THR A 145 0.01 -7.10 -6.54
CA THR A 145 0.88 -8.17 -7.06
C THR A 145 0.11 -9.47 -7.30
N ILE A 146 -0.86 -9.79 -6.43
CA ILE A 146 -1.77 -10.94 -6.64
C ILE A 146 -2.66 -10.68 -7.86
N SER A 147 -3.18 -9.46 -8.03
CA SER A 147 -3.92 -9.09 -9.24
C SER A 147 -3.05 -9.23 -10.49
N LEU A 148 -1.75 -8.89 -10.42
CA LEU A 148 -0.82 -9.07 -11.55
C LEU A 148 -0.66 -10.54 -11.92
N ALA A 149 -0.56 -11.45 -10.94
CA ALA A 149 -0.56 -12.90 -11.20
C ALA A 149 -1.85 -13.37 -11.87
N LEU A 150 -3.01 -12.89 -11.40
CA LEU A 150 -4.30 -13.20 -12.00
C LEU A 150 -4.39 -12.69 -13.45
N PHE A 151 -3.88 -11.49 -13.74
CA PHE A 151 -3.80 -10.95 -15.10
C PHE A 151 -2.92 -11.81 -16.01
N GLY A 152 -1.80 -12.31 -15.47
CA GLY A 152 -0.97 -13.29 -16.15
C GLY A 152 -1.77 -14.56 -16.50
N LEU A 153 -2.46 -15.16 -15.52
CA LEU A 153 -3.27 -16.36 -15.75
C LEU A 153 -4.40 -16.15 -16.76
N ILE A 154 -5.12 -15.02 -16.67
CA ILE A 154 -6.16 -14.63 -17.63
C ILE A 154 -5.54 -14.50 -19.03
N THR A 155 -4.38 -13.86 -19.16
CA THR A 155 -3.66 -13.72 -20.44
C THR A 155 -3.26 -15.07 -21.01
N LEU A 156 -2.74 -15.98 -20.18
CA LEU A 156 -2.37 -17.33 -20.62
C LEU A 156 -3.59 -18.13 -21.13
N LEU A 157 -4.70 -18.09 -20.38
CA LEU A 157 -5.95 -18.75 -20.79
C LEU A 157 -6.51 -18.13 -22.07
N MET A 158 -6.44 -16.81 -22.21
CA MET A 158 -6.89 -16.09 -23.40
C MET A 158 -6.03 -16.43 -24.62
N LEU A 159 -4.71 -16.48 -24.46
CA LEU A 159 -3.79 -16.91 -25.52
C LEU A 159 -4.09 -18.34 -25.96
N GLN A 160 -4.28 -19.26 -25.01
CA GLN A 160 -4.66 -20.65 -25.31
C GLN A 160 -6.01 -20.73 -26.03
N TRP A 161 -7.00 -19.93 -25.58
CA TRP A 161 -8.30 -19.87 -26.23
C TRP A 161 -8.20 -19.37 -27.67
N LEU A 162 -7.40 -18.34 -27.91
CA LEU A 162 -7.16 -17.77 -29.24
C LEU A 162 -6.41 -18.72 -30.18
N ARG A 163 -5.58 -19.64 -29.65
CA ARG A 163 -4.76 -20.59 -30.44
C ARG A 163 -5.41 -21.94 -30.69
N SER A 164 -6.36 -22.36 -29.87
CA SER A 164 -7.03 -23.65 -29.98
C SER A 164 -8.19 -23.59 -30.95
N GLU A 165 -8.59 -24.72 -31.49
CA GLU A 165 -9.80 -24.86 -32.31
C GLU A 165 -11.08 -24.51 -31.51
N SER A 166 -12.08 -24.03 -32.23
CA SER A 166 -13.37 -23.70 -31.63
C SER A 166 -14.10 -24.97 -31.21
N SER A 167 -14.29 -25.15 -29.91
CA SER A 167 -14.97 -26.31 -29.32
C SER A 167 -15.53 -25.94 -27.95
N PRO A 168 -16.55 -26.67 -27.46
CA PRO A 168 -17.07 -26.49 -26.11
C PRO A 168 -15.99 -26.62 -25.02
N ARG A 169 -15.01 -27.53 -25.23
CA ARG A 169 -13.88 -27.69 -24.30
C ARG A 169 -12.97 -26.47 -24.29
N ASN A 170 -12.77 -25.82 -25.43
CA ASN A 170 -11.99 -24.58 -25.52
C ASN A 170 -12.73 -23.44 -24.81
N ASP A 171 -14.07 -23.38 -24.92
CA ASP A 171 -14.89 -22.34 -24.29
C ASP A 171 -14.87 -22.41 -22.76
N MET A 172 -14.54 -23.55 -22.16
CA MET A 172 -14.33 -23.66 -20.70
C MET A 172 -13.19 -22.75 -20.20
N ARG A 173 -12.27 -22.31 -21.09
CA ARG A 173 -11.27 -21.29 -20.73
C ARG A 173 -11.91 -19.92 -20.48
N LEU A 174 -12.98 -19.57 -21.22
CA LEU A 174 -13.73 -18.33 -20.98
C LEU A 174 -14.47 -18.39 -19.63
N VAL A 175 -14.98 -19.58 -19.27
CA VAL A 175 -15.59 -19.82 -17.95
C VAL A 175 -14.56 -19.66 -16.83
N ALA A 176 -13.36 -20.23 -17.02
CA ALA A 176 -12.25 -20.06 -16.06
C ALA A 176 -11.80 -18.58 -15.95
N ILE A 177 -11.74 -17.84 -17.07
CA ILE A 177 -11.43 -16.40 -17.08
C ILE A 177 -12.50 -15.64 -16.28
N ALA A 178 -13.78 -15.94 -16.43
CA ALA A 178 -14.84 -15.29 -15.66
C ALA A 178 -14.72 -15.55 -14.15
N LEU A 179 -14.40 -16.79 -13.76
CA LEU A 179 -14.10 -17.14 -12.36
C LEU A 179 -12.93 -16.30 -11.81
N LEU A 180 -11.84 -16.20 -12.59
CA LEU A 180 -10.66 -15.40 -12.20
C LEU A 180 -10.95 -13.90 -12.13
N LEU A 181 -11.84 -13.36 -12.98
CA LEU A 181 -12.27 -11.96 -12.90
C LEU A 181 -13.09 -11.71 -11.62
N GLY A 182 -14.03 -12.60 -11.27
CA GLY A 182 -14.79 -12.51 -10.03
C GLY A 182 -13.88 -12.63 -8.79
N ALA A 183 -12.99 -13.61 -8.76
CA ALA A 183 -12.00 -13.77 -7.70
C ALA A 183 -11.04 -12.57 -7.63
N GLY A 184 -10.63 -12.04 -8.77
CA GLY A 184 -9.79 -10.85 -8.86
C GLY A 184 -10.46 -9.61 -8.24
N TYR A 185 -11.78 -9.47 -8.41
CA TYR A 185 -12.54 -8.41 -7.76
C TYR A 185 -12.51 -8.52 -6.23
N CYS A 186 -12.52 -9.74 -5.69
CA CYS A 186 -12.38 -9.97 -4.24
C CYS A 186 -10.93 -9.75 -3.71
N VAL A 187 -9.93 -9.70 -4.60
CA VAL A 187 -8.58 -9.21 -4.25
C VAL A 187 -8.55 -7.69 -4.23
N HIS A 188 -9.06 -7.07 -5.30
CA HIS A 188 -9.18 -5.62 -5.45
C HIS A 188 -10.08 -5.29 -6.64
N PRO A 189 -10.87 -4.19 -6.63
CA PRO A 189 -11.71 -3.81 -7.77
C PRO A 189 -10.97 -3.72 -9.12
N ALA A 190 -9.67 -3.41 -9.11
CA ALA A 190 -8.81 -3.45 -10.29
C ALA A 190 -8.71 -4.85 -10.94
N GLY A 191 -9.09 -5.91 -10.24
CA GLY A 191 -9.14 -7.29 -10.78
C GLY A 191 -9.99 -7.42 -12.04
N LEU A 192 -10.89 -6.48 -12.30
CA LEU A 192 -11.72 -6.43 -13.51
C LEU A 192 -11.06 -5.76 -14.72
N LEU A 193 -9.88 -5.14 -14.57
CA LEU A 193 -9.21 -4.39 -15.66
C LEU A 193 -8.96 -5.22 -16.94
N PRO A 194 -8.69 -6.55 -16.90
CA PRO A 194 -8.61 -7.35 -18.13
C PRO A 194 -9.95 -7.57 -18.84
N GLY A 195 -11.08 -7.36 -18.17
CA GLY A 195 -12.43 -7.65 -18.69
C GLY A 195 -12.72 -7.06 -20.07
N PRO A 196 -12.53 -5.73 -20.30
CA PRO A 196 -12.76 -5.13 -21.60
C PRO A 196 -11.91 -5.77 -22.72
N ALA A 197 -10.67 -6.12 -22.43
CA ALA A 197 -9.78 -6.78 -23.40
C ALA A 197 -10.25 -8.21 -23.75
N VAL A 198 -10.74 -8.94 -22.76
CA VAL A 198 -11.34 -10.28 -22.96
C VAL A 198 -12.57 -10.17 -23.89
N VAL A 199 -13.47 -9.23 -23.59
CA VAL A 199 -14.68 -9.01 -24.41
C VAL A 199 -14.31 -8.66 -25.87
N ILE A 200 -13.37 -7.73 -26.07
CA ILE A 200 -12.91 -7.33 -27.42
C ILE A 200 -12.27 -8.51 -28.15
N ALA A 201 -11.44 -9.30 -27.51
CA ALA A 201 -10.79 -10.46 -28.12
C ALA A 201 -11.80 -11.56 -28.49
N VAL A 202 -12.80 -11.79 -27.64
CA VAL A 202 -13.91 -12.74 -27.96
C VAL A 202 -14.72 -12.23 -29.14
N ALA A 203 -15.10 -10.94 -29.14
CA ALA A 203 -15.81 -10.33 -30.26
C ALA A 203 -15.03 -10.42 -31.58
N TYR A 204 -13.71 -10.15 -31.51
CA TYR A 204 -12.81 -10.21 -32.67
C TYR A 204 -12.73 -11.62 -33.27
N ARG A 205 -12.61 -12.64 -32.41
CA ARG A 205 -12.47 -14.02 -32.88
C ARG A 205 -13.79 -14.64 -33.32
N ASP A 206 -14.84 -14.52 -32.48
CA ASP A 206 -16.15 -15.13 -32.71
C ASP A 206 -17.24 -14.46 -31.85
N TRP A 207 -17.81 -13.34 -32.34
CA TRP A 207 -18.84 -12.60 -31.63
C TRP A 207 -20.10 -13.42 -31.33
N ARG A 208 -20.34 -14.56 -32.08
CA ARG A 208 -21.49 -15.46 -31.87
C ARG A 208 -21.46 -16.13 -30.53
N ARG A 209 -20.30 -16.15 -29.83
CA ARG A 209 -20.19 -16.66 -28.46
C ARG A 209 -21.10 -15.87 -27.49
N PHE A 210 -21.31 -14.62 -27.72
CA PHE A 210 -22.26 -13.80 -26.94
C PHE A 210 -23.72 -14.14 -27.16
N LEU A 211 -24.05 -14.99 -28.12
CA LEU A 211 -25.40 -15.46 -28.40
C LEU A 211 -25.65 -16.89 -27.91
N GLN A 212 -24.70 -17.52 -27.23
CA GLN A 212 -24.85 -18.90 -26.74
C GLN A 212 -25.36 -18.93 -25.29
N PRO A 213 -26.67 -19.20 -25.03
CA PRO A 213 -27.24 -19.07 -23.69
C PRO A 213 -26.54 -19.94 -22.64
N ARG A 214 -26.15 -21.16 -23.03
CA ARG A 214 -25.44 -22.08 -22.14
C ARG A 214 -24.06 -21.53 -21.73
N LEU A 215 -23.30 -20.97 -22.68
CA LEU A 215 -22.00 -20.37 -22.38
C LEU A 215 -22.16 -19.12 -21.50
N ILE A 216 -23.12 -18.27 -21.80
CA ILE A 216 -23.45 -17.07 -21.00
C ILE A 216 -23.78 -17.48 -19.55
N ALA A 217 -24.65 -18.48 -19.36
CA ALA A 217 -25.01 -18.96 -18.04
C ALA A 217 -23.80 -19.51 -17.26
N LEU A 218 -22.91 -20.28 -17.93
CA LEU A 218 -21.70 -20.79 -17.31
C LEU A 218 -20.72 -19.68 -16.95
N VAL A 219 -20.50 -18.69 -17.82
CA VAL A 219 -19.64 -17.55 -17.58
C VAL A 219 -20.16 -16.69 -16.43
N ALA A 220 -21.48 -16.37 -16.43
CA ALA A 220 -22.11 -15.63 -15.35
C ALA A 220 -22.05 -16.37 -14.02
N GLY A 221 -22.38 -17.68 -14.02
CA GLY A 221 -22.29 -18.52 -12.81
C GLY A 221 -20.85 -18.62 -12.26
N ALA A 222 -19.85 -18.75 -13.13
CA ALA A 222 -18.44 -18.78 -12.73
C ALA A 222 -17.98 -17.43 -12.16
N PHE A 223 -18.42 -16.32 -12.74
CA PHE A 223 -18.12 -14.99 -12.21
C PHE A 223 -18.72 -14.81 -10.81
N VAL A 224 -20.01 -15.16 -10.63
CA VAL A 224 -20.66 -15.10 -9.31
C VAL A 224 -20.00 -16.05 -8.30
N LEU A 225 -19.59 -17.24 -8.72
CA LEU A 225 -18.81 -18.14 -7.88
C LEU A 225 -17.47 -17.50 -7.46
N GLY A 226 -16.83 -16.78 -8.37
CA GLY A 226 -15.60 -16.01 -8.08
C GLY A 226 -15.80 -14.92 -7.03
N LEU A 227 -17.02 -14.37 -6.87
CA LEU A 227 -17.33 -13.35 -5.87
C LEU A 227 -17.61 -13.90 -4.47
N THR A 228 -17.72 -15.23 -4.31
CA THR A 228 -18.07 -15.84 -3.00
C THR A 228 -17.13 -15.50 -1.84
N PRO A 229 -15.83 -15.14 -2.03
CA PRO A 229 -15.00 -14.66 -0.92
C PRO A 229 -15.55 -13.44 -0.19
N PHE A 230 -16.41 -12.61 -0.81
CA PHE A 230 -17.05 -11.50 -0.09
C PHE A 230 -17.95 -11.96 1.06
N ALA A 231 -18.43 -13.20 1.07
CA ALA A 231 -19.16 -13.75 2.21
C ALA A 231 -18.30 -13.83 3.50
N PHE A 232 -16.98 -13.83 3.37
CA PHE A 232 -16.07 -13.75 4.51
C PHE A 232 -16.27 -12.48 5.33
N GLU A 233 -16.50 -11.34 4.69
CA GLU A 233 -16.56 -10.04 5.39
C GLU A 233 -17.68 -9.97 6.44
N PRO A 234 -18.97 -10.16 6.12
CA PRO A 234 -20.02 -10.06 7.14
C PRO A 234 -19.93 -11.16 8.20
N ILE A 235 -19.48 -12.36 7.82
CA ILE A 235 -19.27 -13.46 8.76
C ILE A 235 -18.17 -13.15 9.75
N ARG A 236 -17.05 -12.60 9.27
CA ARG A 236 -15.90 -12.29 10.09
C ARG A 236 -16.12 -11.03 10.92
N ALA A 237 -16.74 -10.00 10.34
CA ALA A 237 -17.12 -8.77 11.06
C ALA A 237 -17.99 -9.05 12.27
N ALA A 238 -18.95 -9.98 12.16
CA ALA A 238 -19.82 -10.39 13.27
C ALA A 238 -19.06 -11.10 14.41
N GLN A 239 -17.85 -11.60 14.17
CA GLN A 239 -16.98 -12.20 15.18
C GLN A 239 -16.03 -11.19 15.84
N GLN A 240 -16.14 -9.92 15.47
CA GLN A 240 -15.38 -8.80 16.04
C GLN A 240 -13.86 -9.07 16.11
N PRO A 241 -13.19 -9.25 14.94
CA PRO A 241 -11.74 -9.41 14.93
C PRO A 241 -11.05 -8.15 15.45
N ALA A 242 -9.79 -8.30 15.89
CA ALA A 242 -8.98 -7.17 16.39
C ALA A 242 -8.82 -6.02 15.38
N LEU A 243 -8.93 -6.29 14.09
CA LEU A 243 -9.02 -5.30 13.03
C LEU A 243 -10.33 -5.55 12.26
N ASN A 244 -11.29 -4.63 12.35
CA ASN A 244 -12.64 -4.78 11.80
C ASN A 244 -13.10 -3.50 11.07
N GLU A 245 -12.29 -3.04 10.09
CA GLU A 245 -12.60 -1.81 9.38
C GLU A 245 -13.88 -1.90 8.55
N GLY A 246 -14.68 -0.83 8.61
CA GLY A 246 -15.98 -0.77 7.96
C GLY A 246 -17.07 -1.62 8.62
N ALA A 247 -16.71 -2.59 9.46
CA ALA A 247 -17.62 -3.51 10.16
C ALA A 247 -18.86 -3.91 9.32
N PRO A 248 -18.70 -4.58 8.14
CA PRO A 248 -19.79 -4.84 7.20
C PRO A 248 -20.78 -5.90 7.69
N THR A 249 -21.38 -5.65 8.86
CA THR A 249 -22.34 -6.56 9.52
C THR A 249 -23.43 -5.78 10.25
N GLY A 250 -24.63 -6.36 10.32
CA GLY A 250 -25.72 -5.90 11.18
C GLY A 250 -25.77 -6.64 12.54
N CYS A 251 -24.81 -7.55 12.79
CA CYS A 251 -24.72 -8.29 14.05
C CYS A 251 -23.94 -7.49 15.10
N GLU A 252 -24.55 -7.24 16.24
CA GLU A 252 -23.93 -6.49 17.35
C GLU A 252 -23.30 -7.42 18.41
N HIS A 253 -23.85 -8.63 18.58
CA HIS A 253 -23.43 -9.54 19.65
C HIS A 253 -23.02 -10.93 19.12
N GLY A 254 -22.17 -10.94 18.10
CA GLY A 254 -21.65 -12.18 17.52
C GLY A 254 -22.50 -12.73 16.38
N LEU A 255 -21.99 -13.80 15.76
CA LEU A 255 -22.57 -14.41 14.57
C LEU A 255 -23.93 -15.03 14.85
N ALA A 256 -24.98 -14.56 14.17
CA ALA A 256 -26.30 -15.20 14.17
C ALA A 256 -26.91 -15.13 12.75
N TRP A 257 -27.64 -16.17 12.36
CA TRP A 257 -28.24 -16.26 11.03
C TRP A 257 -29.15 -15.05 10.72
N SER A 258 -29.97 -14.63 11.70
CA SER A 258 -30.93 -13.56 11.56
C SER A 258 -30.30 -12.20 11.24
N CYS A 259 -29.15 -11.87 11.80
CA CYS A 259 -28.47 -10.62 11.57
C CYS A 259 -27.46 -10.71 10.41
N THR A 260 -26.77 -11.83 10.22
CA THR A 260 -25.78 -12.02 9.14
C THR A 260 -26.38 -11.88 7.75
N PHE A 261 -27.64 -12.30 7.58
CA PHE A 261 -28.37 -12.19 6.32
C PHE A 261 -29.48 -11.13 6.34
N SER A 262 -29.38 -10.16 7.24
CA SER A 262 -30.32 -9.04 7.34
C SER A 262 -30.07 -7.98 6.27
N GLU A 263 -31.08 -7.14 6.04
CA GLU A 263 -30.98 -5.96 5.17
C GLU A 263 -29.87 -5.01 5.66
N LYS A 264 -29.74 -4.81 6.99
CA LYS A 264 -28.70 -3.99 7.60
C LYS A 264 -27.28 -4.50 7.23
N THR A 265 -27.06 -5.82 7.26
CA THR A 265 -25.80 -6.41 6.82
C THR A 265 -25.55 -6.21 5.33
N TYR A 266 -26.58 -6.40 4.51
CA TYR A 266 -26.47 -6.16 3.06
C TYR A 266 -26.11 -4.72 2.74
N GLN A 267 -26.75 -3.75 3.39
CA GLN A 267 -26.46 -2.32 3.21
C GLN A 267 -25.02 -1.99 3.63
N ARG A 268 -24.57 -2.42 4.84
CA ARG A 268 -23.21 -2.19 5.32
C ARG A 268 -22.14 -2.86 4.45
N LEU A 269 -22.43 -4.08 3.94
CA LEU A 269 -21.55 -4.76 2.99
C LEU A 269 -21.48 -4.00 1.66
N ALA A 270 -22.61 -3.51 1.16
CA ALA A 270 -22.67 -2.72 -0.07
C ALA A 270 -21.86 -1.41 0.08
N ASP A 271 -22.00 -0.71 1.21
CA ASP A 271 -21.23 0.50 1.52
C ASP A 271 -19.73 0.20 1.59
N ASN A 272 -19.34 -0.91 2.21
CA ASN A 272 -17.95 -1.35 2.28
C ASN A 272 -17.38 -1.64 0.87
N VAL A 273 -18.06 -2.45 0.08
CA VAL A 273 -17.64 -2.81 -1.28
C VAL A 273 -17.58 -1.58 -2.20
N ASN A 274 -18.55 -0.66 -2.08
CA ASN A 274 -18.59 0.58 -2.83
C ASN A 274 -17.63 1.65 -2.30
N ARG A 275 -17.01 1.41 -1.13
CA ARG A 275 -16.06 2.34 -0.52
C ARG A 275 -16.69 3.70 -0.21
N THR A 276 -17.93 3.72 0.26
CA THR A 276 -18.76 4.91 0.49
C THR A 276 -18.07 5.90 1.45
N GLN A 277 -17.35 5.39 2.47
CA GLN A 277 -16.61 6.21 3.43
C GLN A 277 -15.57 7.16 2.82
N TYR A 278 -15.10 6.91 1.59
CA TYR A 278 -14.09 7.77 0.95
C TYR A 278 -14.70 8.90 0.11
N ALA A 279 -16.02 9.00 0.02
CA ALA A 279 -16.74 10.02 -0.75
C ALA A 279 -16.09 10.31 -2.12
N LYS A 280 -15.72 9.24 -2.86
CA LYS A 280 -14.99 9.39 -4.13
C LYS A 280 -15.80 10.21 -5.12
N PRO A 281 -15.25 11.30 -5.67
CA PRO A 281 -15.96 12.11 -6.65
C PRO A 281 -16.30 11.29 -7.89
N SER A 282 -17.40 11.68 -8.57
CA SER A 282 -17.76 11.10 -9.86
C SER A 282 -16.61 11.22 -10.85
N VAL A 283 -16.44 10.21 -11.72
CA VAL A 283 -15.46 10.26 -12.81
C VAL A 283 -15.74 11.43 -13.76
N MET A 284 -17.01 11.88 -13.84
CA MET A 284 -17.41 13.03 -14.66
C MET A 284 -17.09 14.38 -13.99
N ASP A 285 -16.95 14.40 -12.67
CA ASP A 285 -16.52 15.57 -11.90
C ASP A 285 -15.00 15.57 -11.77
N ARG A 286 -14.32 16.19 -12.76
CA ARG A 286 -12.88 16.13 -12.88
C ARG A 286 -12.16 16.91 -11.78
N GLN A 287 -11.32 16.22 -11.00
CA GLN A 287 -10.49 16.85 -9.96
C GLN A 287 -9.49 17.85 -10.56
N ILE A 288 -8.91 17.50 -11.72
CA ILE A 288 -8.05 18.35 -12.54
C ILE A 288 -8.23 17.98 -14.02
N GLY A 289 -7.73 18.79 -14.93
CA GLY A 289 -7.75 18.50 -16.37
C GLY A 289 -7.03 17.19 -16.72
N PHE A 290 -7.47 16.52 -17.80
CA PHE A 290 -6.91 15.24 -18.23
C PHE A 290 -5.43 15.34 -18.64
N GLY A 291 -4.99 16.48 -19.20
CA GLY A 291 -3.58 16.74 -19.55
C GLY A 291 -2.62 16.61 -18.37
N PRO A 292 -2.83 17.34 -17.26
CA PRO A 292 -2.07 17.14 -16.02
C PRO A 292 -2.10 15.70 -15.49
N GLN A 293 -3.21 14.98 -15.62
CA GLN A 293 -3.29 13.57 -15.21
C GLN A 293 -2.41 12.66 -16.08
N LEU A 294 -2.35 12.89 -17.39
CA LEU A 294 -1.38 12.23 -18.27
C LEU A 294 0.05 12.63 -17.93
N GLY A 295 0.28 13.89 -17.54
CA GLY A 295 1.58 14.39 -17.06
C GLY A 295 2.04 13.65 -15.80
N MET A 296 1.12 13.33 -14.88
CA MET A 296 1.40 12.50 -13.70
C MET A 296 1.83 11.07 -14.12
N TRP A 297 1.07 10.42 -15.01
CA TRP A 297 1.44 9.11 -15.53
C TRP A 297 2.81 9.16 -16.23
N TRP A 298 3.09 10.20 -17.01
CA TRP A 298 4.39 10.38 -17.66
C TRP A 298 5.54 10.51 -16.66
N LEU A 299 5.33 11.24 -15.56
CA LEU A 299 6.31 11.33 -14.47
C LEU A 299 6.61 9.93 -13.92
N TYR A 300 5.58 9.16 -13.62
CA TYR A 300 5.72 7.80 -13.10
C TYR A 300 6.34 6.86 -14.13
N PHE A 301 6.01 6.98 -15.41
CA PHE A 301 6.63 6.21 -16.49
C PHE A 301 8.15 6.48 -16.60
N LYS A 302 8.60 7.71 -16.43
CA LYS A 302 10.04 8.04 -16.40
C LYS A 302 10.75 7.33 -15.25
N TRP A 303 10.14 7.26 -14.08
CA TRP A 303 10.71 6.61 -12.89
C TRP A 303 10.97 5.12 -13.08
N GLN A 304 10.23 4.47 -13.95
CA GLN A 304 10.34 3.02 -14.11
C GLN A 304 11.72 2.57 -14.60
N TRP A 305 12.34 3.37 -15.46
CA TRP A 305 13.53 2.95 -16.16
C TRP A 305 14.84 3.41 -15.51
N LEU A 306 14.76 4.48 -14.75
CA LEU A 306 15.84 5.00 -13.91
C LEU A 306 15.20 5.85 -12.80
N ARG A 307 15.21 5.35 -11.57
CA ARG A 307 14.69 6.10 -10.41
C ARG A 307 15.74 7.10 -9.93
N ASP A 308 15.66 8.31 -10.44
CA ASP A 308 16.51 9.43 -10.04
C ASP A 308 15.81 10.27 -8.96
N SER A 309 15.86 9.80 -7.71
CA SER A 309 15.19 10.45 -6.57
C SER A 309 15.80 11.79 -6.18
N HIS A 310 17.06 12.02 -6.51
CA HIS A 310 17.79 13.24 -6.20
C HIS A 310 17.94 14.22 -7.38
N GLY A 311 17.39 13.90 -8.53
CA GLY A 311 17.49 14.74 -9.73
C GLY A 311 18.91 14.89 -10.27
N ARG A 312 19.77 13.88 -10.07
CA ARG A 312 21.17 13.90 -10.53
C ARG A 312 21.32 13.70 -12.02
N HIS A 313 20.39 12.98 -12.64
CA HIS A 313 20.45 12.54 -14.04
C HIS A 313 19.13 12.79 -14.80
N PRO A 314 18.49 13.95 -14.71
CA PRO A 314 17.14 14.19 -15.25
C PRO A 314 17.11 14.04 -16.77
N PHE A 315 18.16 14.44 -17.49
CA PHE A 315 18.27 14.28 -18.92
C PHE A 315 18.40 12.79 -19.31
N GLY A 316 19.25 12.03 -18.61
CA GLY A 316 19.41 10.58 -18.85
C GLY A 316 18.11 9.82 -18.61
N GLN A 317 17.38 10.15 -17.54
CA GLN A 317 16.07 9.58 -17.25
C GLN A 317 15.06 9.88 -18.36
N LEU A 318 15.01 11.12 -18.85
CA LEU A 318 14.12 11.52 -19.94
C LEU A 318 14.43 10.77 -21.25
N VAL A 319 15.70 10.74 -21.65
CA VAL A 319 16.13 10.08 -22.89
C VAL A 319 15.81 8.58 -22.83
N LEU A 320 16.11 7.93 -21.71
CA LEU A 320 15.82 6.51 -21.53
C LEU A 320 14.32 6.23 -21.61
N ALA A 321 13.50 7.04 -20.96
CA ALA A 321 12.04 6.91 -21.01
C ALA A 321 11.49 7.09 -22.43
N LEU A 322 12.00 8.06 -23.19
CA LEU A 322 11.59 8.28 -24.58
C LEU A 322 11.99 7.11 -25.48
N VAL A 323 13.19 6.54 -25.29
CA VAL A 323 13.65 5.36 -26.04
C VAL A 323 12.77 4.15 -25.71
N VAL A 324 12.51 3.88 -24.45
CA VAL A 324 11.64 2.76 -24.02
C VAL A 324 10.21 2.96 -24.52
N LEU A 325 9.69 4.19 -24.48
CA LEU A 325 8.37 4.52 -25.04
C LEU A 325 8.35 4.26 -26.56
N GLY A 326 9.31 4.79 -27.29
CA GLY A 326 9.37 4.67 -28.75
C GLY A 326 9.53 3.21 -29.20
N VAL A 327 10.44 2.44 -28.57
CA VAL A 327 10.62 1.02 -28.88
C VAL A 327 9.37 0.22 -28.53
N GLY A 328 8.69 0.53 -27.41
CA GLY A 328 7.44 -0.12 -27.01
C GLY A 328 6.30 0.16 -27.98
N LEU A 329 6.08 1.41 -28.38
CA LEU A 329 5.05 1.78 -29.37
C LEU A 329 5.31 1.13 -30.74
N TYR A 330 6.57 1.13 -31.18
CA TYR A 330 6.97 0.43 -32.40
C TYR A 330 6.74 -1.08 -32.28
N GLY A 331 7.00 -1.66 -31.10
CA GLY A 331 6.68 -3.05 -30.80
C GLY A 331 5.19 -3.35 -30.85
N GLY A 332 4.35 -2.45 -30.35
CA GLY A 332 2.88 -2.55 -30.47
C GLY A 332 2.41 -2.55 -31.92
N TYR A 333 3.01 -1.70 -32.77
CA TYR A 333 2.77 -1.71 -34.21
C TYR A 333 3.25 -3.02 -34.86
N ALA A 334 4.45 -3.51 -34.55
CA ALA A 334 4.96 -4.77 -35.04
C ALA A 334 4.10 -5.96 -34.63
N HIS A 335 3.63 -5.97 -33.37
CA HIS A 335 2.69 -6.97 -32.84
C HIS A 335 1.40 -7.00 -33.68
N TRP A 336 0.78 -5.86 -33.93
CA TRP A 336 -0.39 -5.74 -34.81
C TRP A 336 -0.16 -6.33 -36.21
N ARG A 337 1.02 -6.10 -36.78
CA ARG A 337 1.39 -6.62 -38.10
C ARG A 337 1.61 -8.12 -38.14
N TRP A 338 2.14 -8.69 -37.05
CA TRP A 338 2.55 -10.08 -36.99
C TRP A 338 1.46 -11.02 -36.44
N ASP A 339 0.67 -10.55 -35.50
CA ASP A 339 -0.32 -11.37 -34.80
C ASP A 339 -1.53 -10.56 -34.32
N ARG A 340 -2.45 -10.32 -35.22
CA ARG A 340 -3.66 -9.56 -34.95
C ARG A 340 -4.55 -10.19 -33.88
N ALA A 341 -4.53 -11.52 -33.74
CA ALA A 341 -5.40 -12.21 -32.80
C ALA A 341 -5.00 -11.94 -31.36
N SER A 342 -3.71 -12.09 -31.01
CA SER A 342 -3.25 -11.73 -29.66
C SER A 342 -3.20 -10.21 -29.45
N TRP A 343 -2.97 -9.43 -30.50
CA TRP A 343 -3.04 -7.98 -30.44
C TRP A 343 -4.45 -7.47 -30.08
N ALA A 344 -5.51 -8.13 -30.58
CA ALA A 344 -6.89 -7.79 -30.26
C ALA A 344 -7.25 -7.99 -28.76
N TYR A 345 -6.46 -8.74 -28.03
CA TYR A 345 -6.51 -8.82 -26.56
C TYR A 345 -5.54 -7.85 -25.89
N TRP A 346 -4.26 -7.88 -26.32
CA TRP A 346 -3.18 -7.21 -25.61
C TRP A 346 -3.23 -5.68 -25.70
N ALA A 347 -3.59 -5.13 -26.86
CA ALA A 347 -3.66 -3.68 -27.03
C ALA A 347 -4.82 -3.06 -26.22
N PRO A 348 -6.06 -3.60 -26.23
CA PRO A 348 -7.10 -3.15 -25.31
C PRO A 348 -6.72 -3.33 -23.84
N PHE A 349 -6.03 -4.42 -23.46
CA PHE A 349 -5.53 -4.60 -22.09
C PHE A 349 -4.57 -3.45 -21.71
N MET A 350 -3.55 -3.18 -22.54
CA MET A 350 -2.62 -2.08 -22.32
C MET A 350 -3.31 -0.71 -22.24
N PHE A 351 -4.31 -0.48 -23.09
CA PHE A 351 -5.12 0.74 -23.04
C PHE A 351 -5.88 0.84 -21.73
N THR A 352 -6.49 -0.25 -21.27
CA THR A 352 -7.27 -0.28 -20.02
C THR A 352 -6.40 -0.01 -18.80
N VAL A 353 -5.24 -0.69 -18.67
CA VAL A 353 -4.34 -0.52 -17.52
C VAL A 353 -3.50 0.76 -17.57
N THR A 354 -3.62 1.57 -18.63
CA THR A 354 -2.88 2.83 -18.81
C THR A 354 -3.85 3.99 -18.95
N VAL A 355 -4.33 4.28 -20.16
CA VAL A 355 -5.11 5.49 -20.47
C VAL A 355 -6.48 5.49 -19.79
N LEU A 356 -7.19 4.36 -19.87
CA LEU A 356 -8.50 4.25 -19.25
C LEU A 356 -8.39 4.33 -17.72
N LEU A 357 -7.34 3.73 -17.16
CA LEU A 357 -7.11 3.79 -15.71
C LEU A 357 -6.76 5.22 -15.25
N VAL A 358 -5.93 5.97 -15.98
CA VAL A 358 -5.67 7.41 -15.70
C VAL A 358 -6.99 8.19 -15.68
N TYR A 359 -7.85 7.96 -16.67
CA TYR A 359 -9.15 8.63 -16.75
C TYR A 359 -10.06 8.24 -15.60
N TYR A 360 -10.19 6.94 -15.31
CA TYR A 360 -11.08 6.40 -14.27
C TYR A 360 -10.67 6.82 -12.85
N MET A 361 -9.37 6.83 -12.55
CA MET A 361 -8.89 7.18 -11.21
C MET A 361 -9.13 8.64 -10.86
N ASN A 362 -9.20 9.53 -11.85
CA ASN A 362 -9.55 10.93 -11.67
C ASN A 362 -8.71 11.65 -10.60
N PHE A 363 -7.41 11.37 -10.56
CA PHE A 363 -6.49 11.92 -9.55
C PHE A 363 -6.33 13.44 -9.65
N LYS A 364 -5.98 14.04 -8.51
CA LYS A 364 -5.39 15.38 -8.39
C LYS A 364 -3.95 15.37 -8.94
N TYR A 365 -3.21 16.48 -8.80
CA TYR A 365 -1.77 16.45 -9.08
C TYR A 365 -1.06 15.41 -8.19
N GLY A 366 -0.14 14.62 -8.75
CA GLY A 366 0.71 13.73 -7.96
C GLY A 366 1.53 14.52 -6.93
N PHE A 367 1.85 13.89 -5.81
CA PHE A 367 2.60 14.55 -4.73
C PHE A 367 3.90 15.20 -5.22
N SER A 368 4.67 14.48 -6.02
CA SER A 368 5.95 14.95 -6.59
C SER A 368 5.81 15.64 -7.96
N GLN A 369 4.59 15.81 -8.47
CA GLN A 369 4.36 16.43 -9.78
C GLN A 369 4.33 17.94 -9.66
N ALA A 370 5.08 18.65 -10.56
CA ALA A 370 5.08 20.10 -10.66
C ALA A 370 5.21 20.80 -9.27
N PRO A 371 6.30 20.55 -8.52
CA PRO A 371 6.47 21.08 -7.16
C PRO A 371 6.47 22.61 -7.11
N GLU A 372 6.82 23.26 -8.20
CA GLU A 372 6.82 24.73 -8.37
C GLU A 372 5.44 25.37 -8.21
N LEU A 373 4.36 24.60 -8.41
CA LEU A 373 2.99 25.11 -8.24
C LEU A 373 2.55 25.16 -6.77
N GLY A 374 3.30 24.55 -5.86
CA GLY A 374 3.05 24.58 -4.41
C GLY A 374 1.60 24.24 -4.04
N SER A 375 1.00 25.07 -3.19
CA SER A 375 -0.40 24.98 -2.73
C SER A 375 -1.44 25.56 -3.71
N ALA A 376 -1.01 26.11 -4.85
CA ALA A 376 -1.92 26.67 -5.85
C ALA A 376 -2.76 25.60 -6.58
N VAL A 377 -2.40 24.33 -6.44
CA VAL A 377 -3.10 23.20 -7.07
C VAL A 377 -3.44 22.11 -6.03
N PRO A 378 -4.59 21.42 -6.20
CA PRO A 378 -4.94 20.30 -5.34
C PRO A 378 -4.00 19.12 -5.59
N ARG A 379 -3.45 18.53 -4.52
CA ARG A 379 -2.50 17.42 -4.61
C ARG A 379 -3.02 16.14 -3.97
N GLU A 380 -2.53 15.02 -4.47
CA GLU A 380 -2.63 13.74 -3.79
C GLU A 380 -1.73 13.74 -2.54
N VAL A 381 -2.13 13.02 -1.51
CA VAL A 381 -1.36 12.89 -0.25
C VAL A 381 -0.04 12.12 -0.44
N ARG A 382 0.05 11.32 -1.50
CA ARG A 382 1.25 10.56 -1.91
C ARG A 382 1.26 10.33 -3.41
N ASP A 383 2.41 9.94 -3.96
CA ASP A 383 2.47 9.52 -5.36
C ASP A 383 1.68 8.24 -5.59
N ARG A 384 1.03 8.14 -6.74
CA ARG A 384 0.08 7.08 -7.10
C ARG A 384 0.60 6.13 -8.18
N ASP A 385 1.91 6.01 -8.32
CA ASP A 385 2.58 5.19 -9.34
C ASP A 385 2.23 3.69 -9.23
N TYR A 386 1.98 3.19 -8.04
CA TYR A 386 1.61 1.81 -7.78
C TYR A 386 0.29 1.36 -8.46
N PHE A 387 -0.61 2.27 -8.78
CA PHE A 387 -1.81 1.96 -9.59
C PHE A 387 -1.48 1.55 -11.02
N PHE A 388 -0.29 1.87 -11.52
CA PHE A 388 0.14 1.56 -12.87
C PHE A 388 1.13 0.37 -12.95
N LEU A 389 1.31 -0.36 -11.86
CA LEU A 389 2.17 -1.54 -11.77
C LEU A 389 1.91 -2.53 -12.92
N TRP A 390 0.65 -2.79 -13.25
CA TRP A 390 0.28 -3.70 -14.35
C TRP A 390 0.73 -3.19 -15.70
N SER A 391 0.55 -1.89 -15.97
CA SER A 391 0.98 -1.21 -17.18
C SER A 391 2.49 -1.32 -17.35
N PHE A 392 3.25 -0.98 -16.31
CA PHE A 392 4.72 -0.97 -16.36
C PHE A 392 5.30 -2.37 -16.52
N SER A 393 4.76 -3.36 -15.81
CA SER A 393 5.15 -4.77 -15.98
C SER A 393 4.89 -5.27 -17.41
N ALA A 394 3.71 -4.99 -17.94
CA ALA A 394 3.27 -5.42 -19.27
C ALA A 394 3.97 -4.69 -20.43
N TRP A 395 4.51 -3.48 -20.19
CA TRP A 395 5.22 -2.69 -21.19
C TRP A 395 6.42 -3.43 -21.79
N GLY A 396 7.08 -4.25 -20.97
CA GLY A 396 8.21 -5.09 -21.40
C GLY A 396 7.87 -6.03 -22.57
N VAL A 397 6.61 -6.44 -22.72
CA VAL A 397 6.15 -7.28 -23.85
C VAL A 397 6.32 -6.54 -25.18
N TRP A 398 5.83 -5.31 -25.27
CA TRP A 398 5.95 -4.52 -26.50
C TRP A 398 7.39 -4.09 -26.76
N VAL A 399 8.17 -3.76 -25.73
CA VAL A 399 9.60 -3.46 -25.88
C VAL A 399 10.35 -4.67 -26.48
N ALA A 400 10.10 -5.89 -26.00
CA ALA A 400 10.71 -7.10 -26.54
C ALA A 400 10.36 -7.33 -28.01
N VAL A 401 9.09 -7.13 -28.40
CA VAL A 401 8.64 -7.23 -29.78
C VAL A 401 9.29 -6.15 -30.67
N GLY A 402 9.41 -4.92 -30.14
CA GLY A 402 10.09 -3.82 -30.81
C GLY A 402 11.59 -4.11 -31.08
N ILE A 403 12.29 -4.58 -30.04
CA ILE A 403 13.70 -5.00 -30.13
C ILE A 403 13.85 -6.11 -31.20
N ALA A 404 13.02 -7.14 -31.13
CA ALA A 404 13.06 -8.24 -32.11
C ALA A 404 12.84 -7.75 -33.55
N SER A 405 11.92 -6.80 -33.74
CA SER A 405 11.64 -6.21 -35.04
C SER A 405 12.81 -5.38 -35.59
N LEU A 406 13.41 -4.55 -34.74
CA LEU A 406 14.59 -3.74 -35.09
C LEU A 406 15.80 -4.62 -35.35
N TRP A 407 16.01 -5.67 -34.55
CA TRP A 407 17.11 -6.64 -34.76
C TRP A 407 16.95 -7.45 -36.04
N ARG A 408 15.74 -7.64 -36.56
CA ARG A 408 15.54 -8.25 -37.89
C ARG A 408 15.96 -7.34 -39.01
N ARG A 409 15.80 -6.02 -38.85
CA ARG A 409 16.15 -5.01 -39.86
C ARG A 409 17.63 -4.62 -39.84
N PHE A 410 18.19 -4.51 -38.62
CA PHE A 410 19.54 -4.01 -38.38
C PHE A 410 20.22 -4.89 -37.33
N THR A 411 21.41 -5.40 -37.60
CA THR A 411 22.17 -6.22 -36.66
C THR A 411 22.48 -5.47 -35.36
N ALA A 412 22.72 -4.16 -35.45
CA ALA A 412 22.90 -3.28 -34.30
C ALA A 412 21.68 -3.23 -33.35
N GLY A 413 20.48 -3.62 -33.84
CA GLY A 413 19.27 -3.72 -32.99
C GLY A 413 19.41 -4.69 -31.80
N ALA A 414 20.37 -5.63 -31.85
CA ALA A 414 20.72 -6.48 -30.70
C ALA A 414 21.20 -5.66 -29.50
N GLY A 415 21.87 -4.53 -29.73
CA GLY A 415 22.35 -3.65 -28.66
C GLY A 415 21.21 -3.08 -27.78
N LEU A 416 19.98 -3.02 -28.30
CA LEU A 416 18.82 -2.58 -27.53
C LEU A 416 18.45 -3.55 -26.39
N LEU A 417 18.99 -4.78 -26.36
CA LEU A 417 18.84 -5.65 -25.20
C LEU A 417 19.47 -5.05 -23.93
N ALA A 418 20.44 -4.14 -24.08
CA ALA A 418 21.00 -3.39 -22.96
C ALA A 418 19.94 -2.56 -22.21
N LEU A 419 18.84 -2.15 -22.86
CA LEU A 419 17.73 -1.46 -22.22
C LEU A 419 17.15 -2.26 -21.04
N ALA A 420 17.23 -3.60 -21.08
CA ALA A 420 16.72 -4.43 -19.99
C ALA A 420 17.64 -4.44 -18.75
N VAL A 421 18.93 -4.16 -18.92
CA VAL A 421 19.93 -4.17 -17.83
C VAL A 421 19.99 -2.82 -17.12
N ILE A 422 19.66 -1.73 -17.80
CA ILE A 422 19.75 -0.37 -17.23
C ILE A 422 18.82 -0.21 -16.01
N PRO A 423 17.51 -0.56 -16.06
CA PRO A 423 16.66 -0.48 -14.87
C PRO A 423 17.11 -1.43 -13.75
N LEU A 424 17.64 -2.61 -14.09
CA LEU A 424 18.15 -3.54 -13.08
C LEU A 424 19.29 -2.92 -12.28
N ALA A 425 20.24 -2.26 -12.93
CA ALA A 425 21.36 -1.60 -12.26
C ALA A 425 20.94 -0.27 -11.62
N GLY A 426 20.17 0.55 -12.35
CA GLY A 426 19.83 1.92 -11.94
C GLY A 426 18.76 2.00 -10.85
N ASN A 427 17.88 1.01 -10.74
CA ASN A 427 16.84 0.98 -9.72
C ASN A 427 17.22 0.13 -8.49
N TRP A 428 18.37 -0.53 -8.47
CA TRP A 428 18.74 -1.49 -7.42
C TRP A 428 18.65 -0.88 -6.01
N SER A 429 19.29 0.24 -5.78
CA SER A 429 19.28 0.92 -4.47
C SER A 429 17.88 1.40 -4.09
N ALA A 430 17.17 1.99 -5.05
CA ALA A 430 15.85 2.57 -4.81
C ALA A 430 14.74 1.50 -4.60
N ALA A 431 14.84 0.36 -5.29
CA ALA A 431 13.83 -0.69 -5.23
C ALA A 431 14.11 -1.76 -4.16
N SER A 432 15.38 -1.96 -3.76
CA SER A 432 15.73 -2.95 -2.73
C SER A 432 15.17 -2.55 -1.38
N ARG A 433 14.53 -3.50 -0.70
CA ARG A 433 13.99 -3.36 0.66
C ARG A 433 14.68 -4.27 1.67
N ARG A 434 15.82 -4.85 1.28
CA ARG A 434 16.52 -5.88 2.07
C ARG A 434 16.84 -5.43 3.50
N ASP A 435 17.21 -4.17 3.69
CA ASP A 435 17.62 -3.61 4.96
C ASP A 435 16.58 -2.66 5.56
N ASP A 436 15.34 -2.64 5.00
CA ASP A 436 14.27 -1.74 5.41
C ASP A 436 13.48 -2.32 6.58
N THR A 437 13.75 -1.80 7.78
CA THR A 437 13.02 -2.10 9.01
C THR A 437 12.33 -0.88 9.61
N VAL A 438 12.37 0.26 8.89
CA VAL A 438 11.98 1.56 9.45
C VAL A 438 10.55 1.57 9.98
N ALA A 439 9.57 1.06 9.23
CA ALA A 439 8.18 1.11 9.67
C ALA A 439 7.92 0.27 10.94
N ARG A 440 8.56 -0.89 11.05
CA ARG A 440 8.52 -1.74 12.24
C ARG A 440 9.13 -1.03 13.44
N ASP A 441 10.33 -0.49 13.26
CA ASP A 441 11.09 0.15 14.33
C ASP A 441 10.40 1.46 14.76
N TRP A 442 9.85 2.23 13.83
CA TRP A 442 9.02 3.40 14.09
C TRP A 442 7.79 3.07 14.95
N GLY A 443 7.03 2.05 14.57
CA GLY A 443 5.86 1.63 15.34
C GLY A 443 6.22 1.15 16.76
N ALA A 444 7.32 0.41 16.92
CA ALA A 444 7.82 -0.03 18.22
C ALA A 444 8.30 1.15 19.07
N ASP A 445 9.09 2.07 18.50
CA ASP A 445 9.64 3.24 19.20
C ASP A 445 8.53 4.17 19.71
N ILE A 446 7.43 4.35 18.96
CA ILE A 446 6.24 5.10 19.45
C ILE A 446 5.57 4.36 20.62
N LEU A 447 5.30 3.05 20.47
CA LEU A 447 4.65 2.27 21.52
C LEU A 447 5.50 2.20 22.78
N ASP A 448 6.83 2.18 22.66
CA ASP A 448 7.76 2.18 23.78
C ASP A 448 7.88 3.56 24.46
N SER A 449 7.49 4.63 23.78
CA SER A 449 7.48 6.00 24.32
C SER A 449 6.35 6.23 25.33
N VAL A 450 5.23 5.49 25.22
CA VAL A 450 4.05 5.71 26.06
C VAL A 450 4.03 4.79 27.29
N GLU A 451 3.50 5.30 28.40
CA GLU A 451 3.34 4.53 29.64
C GLU A 451 2.43 3.31 29.48
N PRO A 452 2.54 2.30 30.36
CA PRO A 452 1.61 1.19 30.37
C PRO A 452 0.16 1.62 30.47
N TYR A 453 -0.70 0.92 29.68
CA TYR A 453 -2.12 1.17 29.55
C TYR A 453 -2.50 2.52 28.94
N ALA A 454 -1.57 3.22 28.31
CA ALA A 454 -1.83 4.50 27.67
C ALA A 454 -2.92 4.41 26.59
N VAL A 455 -3.54 5.56 26.33
CA VAL A 455 -4.32 5.83 25.11
C VAL A 455 -3.50 6.78 24.26
N ILE A 456 -3.19 6.39 23.04
CA ILE A 456 -2.48 7.23 22.07
C ILE A 456 -3.38 7.57 20.88
N VAL A 457 -3.55 8.87 20.63
CA VAL A 457 -4.28 9.41 19.48
C VAL A 457 -3.28 9.70 18.37
N THR A 458 -3.46 9.02 17.25
CA THR A 458 -2.61 9.10 16.04
C THR A 458 -3.35 9.84 14.93
N MET A 459 -2.61 10.39 13.95
CA MET A 459 -3.19 11.25 12.90
C MET A 459 -3.54 10.51 11.62
N GLY A 460 -2.72 9.55 11.21
CA GLY A 460 -2.87 8.93 9.89
C GLY A 460 -2.18 7.57 9.76
N ASP A 461 -2.14 7.07 8.53
CA ASP A 461 -1.72 5.70 8.21
C ASP A 461 -0.32 5.37 8.73
N ASN A 462 0.64 6.29 8.56
CA ASN A 462 2.05 6.05 8.87
C ASN A 462 2.40 6.08 10.37
N ASP A 463 1.58 6.66 11.20
CA ASP A 463 1.73 6.65 12.66
C ASP A 463 0.69 5.76 13.37
N THR A 464 -0.19 5.08 12.61
CA THR A 464 -1.17 4.12 13.13
C THR A 464 -0.87 2.69 12.72
N PHE A 465 -0.78 2.44 11.41
CA PHE A 465 -0.66 1.07 10.90
C PHE A 465 0.61 0.34 11.35
N PRO A 466 1.79 0.99 11.48
CA PRO A 466 2.95 0.37 12.09
C PRO A 466 2.73 -0.05 13.56
N LEU A 467 1.93 0.71 14.32
CA LEU A 467 1.58 0.36 15.70
C LEU A 467 0.67 -0.88 15.72
N TRP A 468 -0.35 -0.92 14.86
CA TRP A 468 -1.21 -2.11 14.73
C TRP A 468 -0.41 -3.35 14.32
N TYR A 469 0.53 -3.20 13.37
CA TYR A 469 1.44 -4.29 13.02
C TYR A 469 2.25 -4.76 14.24
N ALA A 470 2.88 -3.85 14.97
CA ALA A 470 3.68 -4.17 16.14
C ALA A 470 2.84 -4.91 17.20
N GLN A 471 1.60 -4.48 17.45
CA GLN A 471 0.69 -5.10 18.40
C GLN A 471 0.17 -6.45 17.92
N MET A 472 -0.40 -6.53 16.70
CA MET A 472 -1.15 -7.71 16.24
C MET A 472 -0.24 -8.81 15.68
N VAL A 473 0.92 -8.46 15.13
CA VAL A 473 1.84 -9.42 14.51
C VAL A 473 2.99 -9.80 15.44
N GLU A 474 3.60 -8.81 16.11
CA GLU A 474 4.79 -9.01 16.95
C GLU A 474 4.46 -9.06 18.47
N GLY A 475 3.24 -8.68 18.87
CA GLY A 475 2.82 -8.69 20.26
C GLY A 475 3.49 -7.62 21.12
N VAL A 476 3.93 -6.51 20.52
CA VAL A 476 4.54 -5.37 21.18
C VAL A 476 3.46 -4.49 21.80
N ARG A 477 3.51 -4.27 23.09
CA ARG A 477 2.66 -3.33 23.84
C ARG A 477 1.14 -3.43 23.53
N PRO A 478 0.54 -4.64 23.60
CA PRO A 478 -0.90 -4.80 23.37
C PRO A 478 -1.77 -4.12 24.47
N ASP A 479 -1.16 -3.69 25.55
CA ASP A 479 -1.77 -2.92 26.64
C ASP A 479 -2.13 -1.47 26.25
N VAL A 480 -1.51 -0.93 25.20
CA VAL A 480 -1.73 0.44 24.69
C VAL A 480 -2.94 0.46 23.76
N THR A 481 -3.85 1.40 23.97
CA THR A 481 -4.98 1.64 23.05
C THR A 481 -4.57 2.65 21.98
N VAL A 482 -4.52 2.22 20.73
CA VAL A 482 -4.16 3.07 19.58
C VAL A 482 -5.43 3.52 18.88
N ILE A 483 -5.58 4.82 18.67
CA ILE A 483 -6.78 5.45 18.08
C ILE A 483 -6.35 6.37 16.95
N ILE A 484 -6.84 6.11 15.74
CA ILE A 484 -6.67 7.04 14.62
C ILE A 484 -7.78 8.08 14.63
N GLU A 485 -7.41 9.37 14.73
CA GLU A 485 -8.36 10.46 14.93
C GLU A 485 -9.42 10.54 13.82
N GLY A 486 -8.99 10.48 12.56
CA GLY A 486 -9.87 10.60 11.40
C GLY A 486 -10.90 9.49 11.26
N TYR A 487 -10.73 8.38 11.96
CA TYR A 487 -11.71 7.29 11.95
C TYR A 487 -12.85 7.50 12.94
N LEU A 488 -12.68 8.36 13.96
CA LEU A 488 -13.71 8.65 14.96
C LEU A 488 -14.96 9.34 14.40
N ASP A 489 -14.93 9.79 13.14
CA ASP A 489 -16.11 10.24 12.40
C ASP A 489 -17.04 9.09 11.98
N MET A 490 -16.58 7.82 12.10
CA MET A 490 -17.32 6.60 11.74
C MET A 490 -17.78 5.85 13.00
N ASP A 491 -18.85 5.06 12.88
CA ASP A 491 -19.39 4.28 14.01
C ASP A 491 -18.47 3.12 14.42
N TRP A 492 -17.93 2.39 13.42
CA TRP A 492 -17.24 1.13 13.68
C TRP A 492 -15.99 1.26 14.58
N PRO A 493 -15.14 2.31 14.50
CA PRO A 493 -13.97 2.42 15.39
C PRO A 493 -14.39 2.74 16.81
N VAL A 494 -15.44 3.55 16.96
CA VAL A 494 -16.00 3.88 18.30
C VAL A 494 -16.57 2.64 18.95
N HIS A 495 -17.36 1.84 18.22
CA HIS A 495 -17.89 0.55 18.71
C HIS A 495 -16.75 -0.41 19.09
N GLN A 496 -15.70 -0.49 18.27
CA GLN A 496 -14.53 -1.32 18.58
C GLN A 496 -13.81 -0.86 19.86
N LEU A 497 -13.69 0.46 20.09
CA LEU A 497 -13.10 1.00 21.31
C LEU A 497 -13.91 0.68 22.56
N LEU A 498 -15.25 0.70 22.46
CA LEU A 498 -16.15 0.40 23.58
C LEU A 498 -16.08 -1.08 23.99
N GLU A 499 -15.80 -1.97 23.04
CA GLU A 499 -15.80 -3.42 23.23
C GLU A 499 -14.39 -4.01 23.38
N ALA A 500 -13.32 -3.24 23.06
CA ALA A 500 -11.95 -3.72 23.07
C ALA A 500 -11.51 -4.17 24.48
N PRO A 501 -10.90 -5.37 24.61
CA PRO A 501 -10.36 -5.82 25.88
C PRO A 501 -9.14 -5.01 26.27
N ILE A 502 -9.01 -4.69 27.56
CA ILE A 502 -7.79 -4.10 28.12
C ILE A 502 -6.79 -5.24 28.37
N HIS A 503 -5.75 -5.34 27.53
CA HIS A 503 -4.71 -6.34 27.71
C HIS A 503 -3.81 -6.01 28.90
N SER A 504 -3.25 -7.04 29.55
CA SER A 504 -2.30 -6.83 30.64
C SER A 504 -0.94 -6.37 30.09
N TYR A 505 -0.34 -5.40 30.79
CA TYR A 505 1.03 -5.00 30.49
C TYR A 505 2.01 -6.10 30.89
N ASP A 506 2.91 -6.45 29.98
CA ASP A 506 4.00 -7.40 30.23
C ASP A 506 5.28 -6.62 30.60
N SER A 507 5.62 -6.63 31.89
CA SER A 507 6.79 -5.90 32.42
C SER A 507 8.13 -6.51 32.00
N GLU A 508 8.17 -7.77 31.58
CA GLU A 508 9.41 -8.42 31.14
C GLU A 508 9.75 -8.02 29.68
N ARG A 509 8.72 -7.91 28.85
CA ARG A 509 8.85 -7.50 27.44
C ARG A 509 8.77 -5.99 27.24
N GLY A 510 8.28 -5.26 28.22
CA GLY A 510 8.13 -3.82 28.16
C GLY A 510 9.47 -3.06 28.18
N PRO A 511 9.45 -1.75 27.78
CA PRO A 511 10.62 -0.89 27.77
C PRO A 511 11.33 -0.82 29.13
N ALA A 512 12.67 -0.72 29.10
CA ALA A 512 13.50 -0.70 30.31
C ALA A 512 13.13 0.45 31.28
N ILE A 513 12.67 1.59 30.72
CA ILE A 513 12.29 2.77 31.52
C ILE A 513 11.05 2.54 32.42
N TYR A 514 10.24 1.51 32.15
CA TYR A 514 9.04 1.18 32.94
C TYR A 514 9.24 -0.02 33.88
N ARG A 515 10.41 -0.67 33.83
CA ARG A 515 10.72 -1.83 34.69
C ARG A 515 10.85 -1.42 36.15
N GLY A 516 10.52 -2.33 37.04
CA GLY A 516 10.60 -2.10 38.50
C GLY A 516 9.51 -1.21 39.10
N ARG A 517 8.50 -0.83 38.30
CA ARG A 517 7.32 -0.09 38.73
C ARG A 517 6.08 -1.00 38.69
N THR A 518 5.17 -0.83 39.61
CA THR A 518 3.86 -1.51 39.58
C THR A 518 2.86 -0.64 38.85
N TRP A 519 2.22 -1.20 37.84
CA TRP A 519 1.22 -0.53 37.00
C TRP A 519 -0.15 -1.13 37.28
N VAL A 520 -1.12 -0.28 37.60
CA VAL A 520 -2.48 -0.71 37.88
C VAL A 520 -3.27 -0.83 36.58
N ARG A 521 -3.82 -2.02 36.32
CA ARG A 521 -4.65 -2.25 35.14
C ARG A 521 -5.94 -1.45 35.27
N PRO A 522 -6.30 -0.62 34.24
CA PRO A 522 -7.56 0.11 34.25
C PRO A 522 -8.77 -0.83 34.31
N THR A 523 -9.81 -0.40 34.97
CA THR A 523 -11.07 -1.15 35.11
C THR A 523 -12.15 -0.69 34.12
N ARG A 524 -11.95 0.47 33.49
CA ARG A 524 -12.89 1.06 32.53
C ARG A 524 -12.26 1.12 31.11
N PRO A 525 -13.09 0.98 30.05
CA PRO A 525 -12.63 1.22 28.69
C PRO A 525 -12.17 2.67 28.52
N ALA A 526 -11.54 2.97 27.35
CA ALA A 526 -11.09 4.32 27.03
C ALA A 526 -12.24 5.32 26.85
N LEU A 527 -13.38 4.84 26.34
CA LEU A 527 -14.65 5.57 26.28
C LEU A 527 -15.65 4.93 27.23
N ASN A 528 -16.31 5.72 28.07
CA ASN A 528 -17.30 5.24 29.05
C ASN A 528 -18.70 5.71 28.63
N MET A 529 -19.26 5.08 27.62
CA MET A 529 -20.59 5.34 27.08
C MET A 529 -21.21 4.06 26.53
N SER A 530 -22.50 4.05 26.28
CA SER A 530 -23.18 2.95 25.60
C SER A 530 -23.08 3.10 24.08
N LEU A 531 -23.30 2.00 23.33
CA LEU A 531 -23.37 2.04 21.85
C LEU A 531 -24.45 3.03 21.39
N ALA A 532 -25.62 3.04 22.02
CA ALA A 532 -26.70 3.96 21.66
C ALA A 532 -26.32 5.44 21.87
N GLU A 533 -25.57 5.75 22.92
CA GLU A 533 -25.05 7.10 23.15
C GLU A 533 -24.01 7.46 22.09
N SER A 534 -23.11 6.54 21.72
CA SER A 534 -22.11 6.79 20.70
C SER A 534 -22.74 7.03 19.32
N ASP A 535 -23.78 6.28 18.96
CA ASP A 535 -24.52 6.44 17.70
C ASP A 535 -25.34 7.75 17.67
N SER A 536 -25.64 8.34 18.83
CA SER A 536 -26.39 9.60 18.92
C SER A 536 -25.50 10.84 18.81
N VAL A 537 -24.18 10.70 18.82
CA VAL A 537 -23.25 11.83 18.65
C VAL A 537 -23.38 12.37 17.22
N PRO A 538 -23.76 13.66 17.04
CA PRO A 538 -23.97 14.23 15.71
C PRO A 538 -22.65 14.41 14.95
N ASP A 539 -22.72 14.40 13.62
CA ASP A 539 -21.57 14.62 12.75
C ASP A 539 -20.92 15.99 12.96
N TYR A 540 -21.72 16.99 13.32
CA TYR A 540 -21.30 18.37 13.58
C TYR A 540 -22.06 18.95 14.76
N THR A 541 -21.36 19.67 15.64
CA THR A 541 -21.95 20.45 16.74
C THR A 541 -21.52 21.92 16.62
N GLU A 542 -22.48 22.84 16.50
CA GLU A 542 -22.21 24.28 16.46
C GLU A 542 -21.88 24.81 17.86
N ILE A 543 -20.73 25.43 18.02
CA ILE A 543 -20.29 26.13 19.23
C ILE A 543 -20.42 27.62 18.96
N ARG A 544 -21.41 28.28 19.56
CA ARG A 544 -21.72 29.71 19.35
C ARG A 544 -20.88 30.65 20.18
N GLU A 545 -20.52 30.20 21.39
CA GLU A 545 -19.69 30.95 22.33
C GLU A 545 -18.52 30.10 22.82
N PRO A 546 -17.38 30.68 23.22
CA PRO A 546 -16.26 29.94 23.77
C PRO A 546 -16.71 29.09 24.97
N GLN A 547 -16.43 27.80 24.93
CA GLN A 547 -16.75 26.88 26.01
C GLN A 547 -15.48 26.43 26.74
N ILE A 548 -15.56 26.30 28.05
CA ILE A 548 -14.48 25.73 28.85
C ILE A 548 -14.77 24.25 29.05
N PHE A 549 -13.85 23.43 28.51
CA PHE A 549 -13.82 22.00 28.77
C PHE A 549 -12.99 21.74 30.04
N ARG A 550 -13.50 20.89 30.94
CA ARG A 550 -12.77 20.49 32.13
C ARG A 550 -12.79 18.98 32.30
N SER A 551 -11.62 18.40 32.50
CA SER A 551 -11.44 16.98 32.83
C SER A 551 -10.39 16.87 33.93
N ALA A 552 -10.78 16.36 35.11
CA ALA A 552 -9.92 16.33 36.30
C ALA A 552 -9.30 17.71 36.56
N ALA A 553 -7.99 17.85 36.45
CA ALA A 553 -7.29 19.14 36.65
C ALA A 553 -6.94 19.84 35.31
N VAL A 554 -7.27 19.25 34.17
CA VAL A 554 -7.04 19.83 32.84
C VAL A 554 -8.19 20.75 32.46
N GLU A 555 -7.88 21.95 32.03
CA GLU A 555 -8.82 22.91 31.49
C GLU A 555 -8.42 23.28 30.08
N GLY A 556 -9.29 23.00 29.13
CA GLY A 556 -9.16 23.39 27.73
C GLY A 556 -10.23 24.41 27.34
N ARG A 557 -10.09 24.97 26.15
CA ARG A 557 -11.02 25.95 25.58
C ARG A 557 -11.41 25.52 24.16
N VAL A 558 -12.70 25.37 23.96
CA VAL A 558 -13.30 25.18 22.64
C VAL A 558 -13.73 26.54 22.11
N GLN A 559 -13.22 26.92 20.93
CA GLN A 559 -13.55 28.18 20.28
C GLN A 559 -14.90 28.07 19.54
N PRO A 560 -15.58 29.23 19.25
CA PRO A 560 -16.76 29.23 18.39
C PRO A 560 -16.45 28.68 17.00
N GLY A 561 -17.37 27.90 16.46
CA GLY A 561 -17.23 27.22 15.17
C GLY A 561 -17.97 25.89 15.17
N TYR A 562 -17.52 24.96 14.36
CA TYR A 562 -18.10 23.61 14.32
C TYR A 562 -17.08 22.61 14.88
N LEU A 563 -17.52 21.77 15.80
CA LEU A 563 -16.82 20.56 16.19
C LEU A 563 -17.33 19.41 15.32
N GLU A 564 -16.41 18.70 14.71
CA GLU A 564 -16.70 17.44 14.03
C GLU A 564 -16.90 16.30 15.07
N ARG A 565 -17.54 15.24 14.66
CA ARG A 565 -17.82 14.09 15.52
C ARG A 565 -16.55 13.55 16.18
N LYS A 566 -15.46 13.43 15.44
CA LYS A 566 -14.15 13.01 15.98
C LYS A 566 -13.64 13.91 17.10
N ASP A 567 -13.87 15.22 17.01
CA ASP A 567 -13.45 16.20 18.03
C ASP A 567 -14.18 15.93 19.35
N ILE A 568 -15.48 15.62 19.26
CA ILE A 568 -16.31 15.29 20.43
C ILE A 568 -15.80 14.01 21.08
N PHE A 569 -15.47 12.98 20.30
CA PHE A 569 -14.92 11.74 20.83
C PHE A 569 -13.54 11.91 21.44
N VAL A 570 -12.66 12.75 20.88
CA VAL A 570 -11.34 13.04 21.50
C VAL A 570 -11.52 13.75 22.85
N LEU A 571 -12.41 14.76 22.93
CA LEU A 571 -12.73 15.40 24.21
C LEU A 571 -13.32 14.40 25.22
N ARG A 572 -14.15 13.48 24.77
CA ARG A 572 -14.72 12.43 25.61
C ARG A 572 -13.66 11.43 26.10
N LEU A 573 -12.73 11.02 25.21
CA LEU A 573 -11.58 10.18 25.60
C LEU A 573 -10.74 10.83 26.69
N ILE A 574 -10.45 12.13 26.58
CA ILE A 574 -9.72 12.88 27.62
C ILE A 574 -10.50 12.84 28.95
N THR A 575 -11.83 13.00 28.90
CA THR A 575 -12.66 13.01 30.11
C THR A 575 -12.75 11.64 30.78
N ASP A 576 -12.96 10.59 29.98
CA ASP A 576 -13.28 9.26 30.48
C ASP A 576 -12.02 8.46 30.86
N ALA A 577 -10.94 8.55 30.04
CA ALA A 577 -9.74 7.77 30.24
C ALA A 577 -8.74 8.39 31.22
N MET A 578 -8.52 9.71 31.16
CA MET A 578 -7.48 10.39 31.94
C MET A 578 -7.40 10.06 33.42
N PRO A 579 -8.52 9.83 34.18
CA PRO A 579 -8.46 9.45 35.59
C PRO A 579 -7.73 8.13 35.87
N GLN A 580 -7.64 7.23 34.89
CA GLN A 580 -7.04 5.89 35.05
C GLN A 580 -5.94 5.57 34.06
N ARG A 581 -5.83 6.33 32.94
CA ARG A 581 -4.96 6.03 31.83
C ARG A 581 -4.28 7.30 31.33
N PRO A 582 -2.96 7.27 31.09
CA PRO A 582 -2.27 8.41 30.48
C PRO A 582 -2.71 8.58 29.01
N ILE A 583 -2.88 9.85 28.61
CA ILE A 583 -3.29 10.24 27.25
C ILE A 583 -2.09 10.81 26.50
N TYR A 584 -1.85 10.28 25.32
CA TYR A 584 -0.77 10.73 24.44
C TYR A 584 -1.31 11.11 23.06
N PHE A 585 -0.58 11.99 22.40
CA PHE A 585 -0.77 12.36 21.00
C PHE A 585 0.54 12.13 20.24
N THR A 586 0.45 11.77 18.95
CA THR A 586 1.63 11.80 18.06
C THR A 586 2.05 13.25 17.79
N ALA A 587 3.32 13.45 17.45
CA ALA A 587 3.95 14.80 17.42
C ALA A 587 3.24 15.81 16.50
N GLY A 588 2.57 15.35 15.44
CA GLY A 588 1.86 16.21 14.49
C GLY A 588 0.41 16.56 14.85
N SER A 589 -0.13 16.10 16.00
CA SER A 589 -1.54 16.30 16.35
C SER A 589 -1.89 17.77 16.54
N SER A 590 -3.01 18.20 15.95
CA SER A 590 -3.52 19.57 16.09
C SER A 590 -4.35 19.77 17.38
N TYR A 591 -4.79 18.72 18.03
CA TYR A 591 -5.70 18.80 19.18
C TYR A 591 -5.20 19.59 20.38
N PRO A 592 -3.90 19.53 20.75
CA PRO A 592 -3.40 20.37 21.82
C PRO A 592 -3.60 21.86 21.55
N ALA A 593 -3.42 22.32 20.31
CA ALA A 593 -3.65 23.69 19.91
C ALA A 593 -5.16 24.01 19.79
N GLN A 594 -5.91 23.14 19.15
CA GLN A 594 -7.35 23.30 18.90
C GLN A 594 -8.15 23.46 20.18
N PHE A 595 -7.78 22.73 21.25
CA PHE A 595 -8.49 22.75 22.52
C PHE A 595 -7.78 23.55 23.61
N GLY A 596 -6.73 24.29 23.29
CA GLY A 596 -6.01 25.16 24.25
C GLY A 596 -5.29 24.35 25.35
N LEU A 597 -4.80 23.17 25.01
CA LEU A 597 -4.17 22.23 25.95
C LEU A 597 -2.63 22.34 25.97
N GLN A 598 -2.01 23.23 25.19
CA GLN A 598 -0.56 23.29 25.01
C GLN A 598 0.21 23.38 26.33
N ARG A 599 -0.29 24.15 27.30
CA ARG A 599 0.34 24.27 28.63
C ARG A 599 0.41 22.97 29.44
N TYR A 600 -0.40 21.97 29.06
CA TYR A 600 -0.40 20.65 29.71
C TYR A 600 0.43 19.63 28.93
N MET A 601 0.96 20.00 27.75
CA MET A 601 1.68 19.07 26.90
C MET A 601 3.13 18.94 27.31
N ARG A 602 3.59 17.71 27.50
CA ARG A 602 4.99 17.37 27.73
C ARG A 602 5.48 16.39 26.66
N THR A 603 6.52 16.77 25.95
CA THR A 603 7.18 15.88 24.99
C THR A 603 7.97 14.81 25.74
N GLU A 604 7.69 13.55 25.47
CA GLU A 604 8.35 12.36 26.03
C GLU A 604 8.79 11.46 24.87
N GLY A 605 10.00 11.62 24.37
CA GLY A 605 10.44 10.97 23.15
C GLY A 605 9.64 11.40 21.92
N LEU A 606 9.08 10.44 21.19
CA LEU A 606 8.33 10.68 19.93
C LEU A 606 6.87 11.08 20.14
N VAL A 607 6.42 11.27 21.38
CA VAL A 607 5.01 11.52 21.70
C VAL A 607 4.82 12.72 22.63
N GLN A 608 3.62 13.25 22.65
CA GLN A 608 3.19 14.33 23.53
C GLN A 608 2.23 13.78 24.59
N HIS A 609 2.63 13.86 25.86
CA HIS A 609 1.84 13.42 27.01
C HIS A 609 0.95 14.55 27.52
N LEU A 610 -0.33 14.34 27.64
CA LEU A 610 -1.27 15.27 28.28
C LEU A 610 -1.18 15.12 29.82
N MET A 611 -0.48 16.04 30.44
CA MET A 611 -0.24 16.04 31.88
C MET A 611 -1.49 16.52 32.66
N PRO A 612 -1.76 15.95 33.85
CA PRO A 612 -2.87 16.40 34.67
C PRO A 612 -2.69 17.81 35.27
N THR A 613 -1.48 18.34 35.26
CA THR A 613 -1.13 19.69 35.72
C THR A 613 -0.34 20.44 34.66
N PRO A 614 -0.44 21.77 34.62
CA PRO A 614 0.38 22.56 33.69
C PRO A 614 1.87 22.28 33.89
N VAL A 615 2.60 22.05 32.82
CA VAL A 615 4.04 21.74 32.82
C VAL A 615 4.88 22.73 32.03
N GLY A 616 4.26 23.52 31.16
CA GLY A 616 4.88 24.58 30.35
C GLY A 616 4.41 25.96 30.76
N ASP A 617 5.14 26.98 30.31
CA ASP A 617 4.66 28.35 30.34
C ASP A 617 3.57 28.58 29.27
N SER A 618 3.06 29.82 29.20
CA SER A 618 2.00 30.19 28.23
C SER A 618 2.45 30.08 26.76
N SER A 619 3.73 29.84 26.50
CA SER A 619 4.36 29.87 25.15
C SER A 619 4.60 28.47 24.58
N GLY A 620 4.44 27.36 25.36
CA GLY A 620 4.69 26.07 24.74
C GLY A 620 4.84 24.83 25.59
N GLU A 621 5.05 23.75 24.90
CA GLU A 621 5.30 22.40 25.36
C GLU A 621 6.61 22.32 26.17
N SER A 622 6.61 21.52 27.23
CA SER A 622 7.84 21.15 27.94
C SER A 622 8.43 19.85 27.35
N LEU A 623 9.75 19.69 27.42
CA LEU A 623 10.46 18.46 27.10
C LEU A 623 10.92 17.77 28.38
N ASP A 624 10.55 16.51 28.58
CA ASP A 624 11.15 15.66 29.62
C ASP A 624 12.51 15.16 29.09
N VAL A 625 13.58 15.86 29.47
CA VAL A 625 14.93 15.62 28.93
C VAL A 625 15.46 14.24 29.32
N ASP A 626 15.36 13.88 30.59
CA ASP A 626 15.92 12.62 31.10
C ASP A 626 15.17 11.42 30.53
N ARG A 627 13.84 11.49 30.44
CA ARG A 627 13.02 10.45 29.84
C ARG A 627 13.25 10.35 28.33
N SER A 628 13.27 11.47 27.62
CA SER A 628 13.50 11.49 26.18
C SER A 628 14.89 10.97 25.82
N GLU A 629 15.92 11.26 26.63
CA GLU A 629 17.23 10.68 26.41
C GLU A 629 17.28 9.18 26.68
N ALA A 630 16.60 8.70 27.72
CA ALA A 630 16.50 7.27 28.01
C ALA A 630 15.79 6.51 26.88
N LEU A 631 14.74 7.11 26.31
CA LEU A 631 14.03 6.58 25.14
C LEU A 631 14.90 6.62 23.87
N TRP A 632 15.55 7.76 23.59
CA TRP A 632 16.43 7.90 22.43
C TRP A 632 17.49 6.81 22.34
N ARG A 633 18.08 6.43 23.48
CA ARG A 633 19.06 5.34 23.54
C ARG A 633 18.50 3.95 23.24
N GLN A 634 17.18 3.78 23.34
CA GLN A 634 16.49 2.52 23.09
C GLN A 634 15.88 2.46 21.68
N TYR A 635 15.76 3.62 21.01
CA TYR A 635 15.17 3.70 19.69
C TYR A 635 16.02 3.00 18.63
N HIS A 636 15.33 2.28 17.76
CA HIS A 636 15.92 1.56 16.64
C HIS A 636 15.74 2.31 15.30
N GLY A 637 14.74 3.19 15.21
CA GLY A 637 14.37 3.91 14.00
C GLY A 637 15.50 4.78 13.42
N PRO A 638 16.25 5.59 14.21
CA PRO A 638 17.37 6.38 13.69
C PRO A 638 18.41 5.52 12.96
N ALA A 639 18.82 4.41 13.57
CA ALA A 639 19.77 3.48 12.95
C ALA A 639 19.19 2.78 11.72
N ALA A 640 17.89 2.46 11.73
CA ALA A 640 17.19 1.86 10.58
C ALA A 640 17.13 2.82 9.38
N ILE A 641 16.84 4.11 9.61
CA ILE A 641 16.82 5.15 8.57
C ILE A 641 18.21 5.29 7.95
N VAL A 642 19.26 5.37 8.77
CA VAL A 642 20.66 5.47 8.30
C VAL A 642 21.07 4.22 7.51
N ARG A 643 20.72 3.03 7.98
CA ARG A 643 21.02 1.75 7.30
C ARG A 643 20.32 1.63 5.96
N ARG A 644 19.07 2.07 5.86
CA ARG A 644 18.33 2.12 4.60
C ARG A 644 18.98 3.07 3.59
N GLY A 645 19.52 4.19 4.04
CA GLY A 645 20.31 5.15 3.27
C GLY A 645 19.47 6.09 2.43
N GLU A 646 18.83 5.65 1.36
CA GLU A 646 18.08 6.51 0.45
C GLU A 646 16.59 6.52 0.78
N TRP A 647 16.02 7.72 1.06
CA TRP A 647 14.60 7.91 1.31
C TRP A 647 13.86 8.28 0.02
N ILE A 648 13.14 7.32 -0.56
CA ILE A 648 12.52 7.47 -1.87
C ILE A 648 11.14 8.12 -1.79
N ASP A 649 10.35 7.76 -0.77
CA ASP A 649 8.98 8.22 -0.61
C ASP A 649 8.95 9.57 0.11
N ARG A 650 8.86 10.64 -0.68
CA ARG A 650 8.84 12.02 -0.16
C ARG A 650 7.61 12.33 0.69
N ALA A 651 6.51 11.62 0.48
CA ALA A 651 5.27 11.84 1.23
C ALA A 651 5.33 11.31 2.67
N SER A 652 6.25 10.40 2.97
CA SER A 652 6.45 9.84 4.32
C SER A 652 7.66 10.45 5.07
N LEU A 653 8.16 11.61 4.61
CA LEU A 653 9.28 12.30 5.27
C LEU A 653 9.00 12.74 6.70
N VAL A 654 7.74 12.78 7.11
CA VAL A 654 7.33 13.05 8.49
C VAL A 654 8.04 12.11 9.46
N VAL A 655 8.20 10.82 9.12
CA VAL A 655 8.83 9.82 10.00
C VAL A 655 10.29 10.17 10.34
N PRO A 656 11.22 10.34 9.37
CA PRO A 656 12.58 10.79 9.70
C PRO A 656 12.63 12.23 10.26
N ALA A 657 11.64 13.10 9.92
CA ALA A 657 11.60 14.47 10.44
C ALA A 657 11.26 14.47 11.94
N ASP A 658 10.39 13.61 12.43
CA ASP A 658 10.05 13.54 13.86
C ASP A 658 11.27 13.11 14.69
N TYR A 659 12.05 12.13 14.23
CA TYR A 659 13.33 11.81 14.88
C TYR A 659 14.32 12.99 14.84
N ALA A 660 14.40 13.69 13.71
CA ALA A 660 15.30 14.83 13.58
C ALA A 660 14.91 15.98 14.52
N LEU A 661 13.62 16.32 14.59
CA LEU A 661 13.10 17.37 15.47
C LEU A 661 13.31 17.02 16.94
N LEU A 662 13.02 15.78 17.34
CA LEU A 662 13.29 15.32 18.70
C LEU A 662 14.78 15.40 19.02
N GLY A 663 15.65 14.88 18.13
CA GLY A 663 17.10 14.87 18.35
C GLY A 663 17.71 16.27 18.46
N ILE A 664 17.25 17.26 17.66
CA ILE A 664 17.65 18.65 17.78
C ILE A 664 17.25 19.21 19.15
N ARG A 665 15.95 19.08 19.53
CA ARG A 665 15.45 19.59 20.81
C ARG A 665 16.16 18.95 22.01
N LEU A 666 16.42 17.65 21.93
CA LEU A 666 17.09 16.90 23.00
C LEU A 666 18.56 17.29 23.11
N SER A 667 19.29 17.37 21.99
CA SER A 667 20.71 17.78 22.03
C SER A 667 20.88 19.20 22.57
N ASP A 668 20.02 20.14 22.19
CA ASP A 668 20.06 21.52 22.70
C ASP A 668 19.70 21.60 24.20
N ALA A 669 18.78 20.75 24.67
CA ALA A 669 18.47 20.70 26.09
C ALA A 669 19.61 20.08 26.91
N LEU A 670 20.24 19.02 26.43
CA LEU A 670 21.42 18.42 27.06
C LEU A 670 22.61 19.38 27.11
N ASP A 671 22.82 20.20 26.07
CA ASP A 671 23.88 21.24 26.06
C ASP A 671 23.61 22.31 27.12
N ARG A 672 22.36 22.77 27.24
CA ARG A 672 21.96 23.74 28.29
C ARG A 672 22.17 23.18 29.69
N ASP A 673 22.00 21.85 29.87
CA ASP A 673 22.26 21.15 31.13
C ASP A 673 23.77 20.88 31.37
N GLY A 674 24.68 21.34 30.49
CA GLY A 674 26.12 21.07 30.57
C GLY A 674 26.52 19.63 30.23
N LYS A 675 25.61 18.82 29.68
CA LYS A 675 25.85 17.41 29.30
C LYS A 675 26.41 17.30 27.88
N HIS A 676 27.42 18.10 27.52
CA HIS A 676 27.92 18.30 26.14
C HIS A 676 28.33 17.00 25.42
N GLY A 677 28.94 16.04 26.11
CA GLY A 677 29.30 14.75 25.50
C GLY A 677 28.08 13.97 25.01
N ARG A 678 27.00 13.97 25.81
CA ARG A 678 25.73 13.32 25.47
C ARG A 678 24.99 14.07 24.36
N ALA A 679 25.00 15.39 24.42
CA ALA A 679 24.43 16.24 23.39
C ALA A 679 25.07 16.01 22.02
N ASN A 680 26.40 15.87 21.96
CA ASN A 680 27.11 15.60 20.71
C ASN A 680 26.71 14.25 20.09
N VAL A 681 26.57 13.18 20.90
CA VAL A 681 26.12 11.87 20.40
C VAL A 681 24.74 11.99 19.73
N VAL A 682 23.76 12.57 20.44
CA VAL A 682 22.40 12.75 19.90
C VAL A 682 22.43 13.59 18.62
N ARG A 683 23.23 14.66 18.61
CA ARG A 683 23.39 15.57 17.46
C ARG A 683 23.96 14.85 16.24
N ASP A 684 25.01 14.05 16.43
CA ASP A 684 25.66 13.30 15.33
C ASP A 684 24.71 12.26 14.72
N GLU A 685 23.96 11.53 15.56
CA GLU A 685 22.92 10.57 15.11
C GLU A 685 21.80 11.30 14.36
N THR A 686 21.35 12.46 14.85
CA THR A 686 20.36 13.30 14.22
C THR A 686 20.80 13.79 12.84
N ILE A 687 22.02 14.27 12.72
CA ILE A 687 22.60 14.70 11.43
C ILE A 687 22.66 13.53 10.45
N ALA A 688 23.01 12.32 10.94
CA ALA A 688 23.02 11.12 10.11
C ALA A 688 21.62 10.77 9.57
N VAL A 689 20.56 10.88 10.39
CA VAL A 689 19.18 10.70 9.98
C VAL A 689 18.78 11.74 8.92
N ILE A 690 19.04 13.02 9.15
CA ILE A 690 18.72 14.12 8.21
C ILE A 690 19.37 13.85 6.84
N ARG A 691 20.64 13.44 6.82
CA ARG A 691 21.38 13.15 5.58
C ARG A 691 20.85 11.90 4.87
N ALA A 692 20.59 10.82 5.61
CA ALA A 692 20.04 9.60 5.02
C ALA A 692 18.65 9.83 4.39
N ALA A 693 17.85 10.72 4.99
CA ALA A 693 16.54 11.08 4.46
C ALA A 693 16.58 12.16 3.38
N GLY A 694 17.75 12.77 3.08
CA GLY A 694 17.88 13.86 2.09
C GLY A 694 17.11 15.12 2.51
N MET A 695 17.18 15.47 3.80
CA MET A 695 16.46 16.61 4.40
C MET A 695 17.40 17.79 4.75
N GLU A 696 18.62 17.81 4.21
CA GLU A 696 19.62 18.81 4.58
C GLU A 696 19.11 20.27 4.38
N GLU A 697 18.44 20.53 3.26
CA GLU A 697 17.87 21.86 2.98
C GLU A 697 16.78 22.24 3.99
N LEU A 698 15.95 21.27 4.38
CA LEU A 698 14.86 21.50 5.33
C LEU A 698 15.40 21.92 6.71
N PHE A 699 16.54 21.39 7.10
CA PHE A 699 17.18 21.65 8.39
C PHE A 699 18.40 22.60 8.30
N GLY A 700 18.61 23.28 7.17
CA GLY A 700 19.67 24.26 6.98
C GLY A 700 21.10 23.68 7.00
N LEU A 701 21.24 22.38 6.71
CA LEU A 701 22.56 21.74 6.63
C LEU A 701 23.12 21.83 5.20
N PRO A 702 24.46 21.97 5.04
CA PRO A 702 25.06 21.93 3.72
C PRO A 702 24.90 20.53 3.08
N ARG A 703 24.53 20.51 1.80
CA ARG A 703 24.55 19.26 1.02
C ARG A 703 25.98 18.76 0.92
N LYS A 704 26.21 17.47 1.14
CA LYS A 704 27.52 16.83 0.90
C LYS A 704 27.76 16.58 -0.58
#